data_425c73def29d63f8fe37c615f95978a6
#
_entry.id   425c73def29d63f8fe37c615f95978a6
#
_cell.length_a   1.000
_cell.length_b   1.000
_cell.length_c   1.000
_cell.angle_alpha   90.00
_cell.angle_beta   90.00
_cell.angle_gamma   90.00
#
_symmetry.space_group_name_H-M   'P 1'
#
loop_
_entity.id
_entity.type
_entity.pdbx_description
1 polymer ?
#
loop_
_entity_poly.entity_id
_entity_poly.type
_entity_poly.pdbx_seq_one_letter_code
_entity_poly.pdbx_strand_id
1 'polypeptide(L)'
;MSLSVFRSGFTGIPAICLTGAFLGGACLVPVTAVAQSPYTQVQERQFHRDATAALAHGAYDDARALASTRDTDDPSATALLAQLEILRGEYEAAENRLRPVANANPISAASLELALLHDYLGRADEAMPRLEMLLDRLQRSREPLDMYRAARAARALGEHRLANSLIRDASLAEPDDPALHTLWGQLFGDKYDQLEASGSFADALSLDDRWAPAHLGLARAMADTDPPAARSAAAAAIELAPRGVGAHLFLAQRDLDDRNHEAARGSLDRALAINEHSLEARSLVAAVAYVEDRLDDFELEVARVLEINPVYGEVFRVAGNLAARNYRFEEAVSLVRRGLEIDPANTRSYAELGMHLLRTGDEPGARVALERSFAEDPYDVVTYNLLGLLDSLDDFETFEMGDLVVRLHRDEAPVLKNYVMSVAQRALVDLSARYGFEVEGPILVEVFPRHDDFAVRTLGLPGMIGALGACFGKVVTLDSPRARTPGEFNWQSTLWHEMAHVITLQMSNQRVPRWLTEGLSTFEQKRARADWARDQDLGFATALNQDDVLSLRDLNSGFSRPETISMAYFQASVLVEHIVAHYGEGTIGDLLRAYGDGLDTEAALAQSGLDFDILQASFDVAVEARFGDLRRAMRGPDEEMSAVEPENRLAMLRSLGEEHPGSFPVQMALGRALQADGEIEAAARAFEAAVELAPVATGASSPRVPLAEIAVEQGNTRLAMDHLETHLEYDHRDIESARRLASLAEESGDEPRMRRAYELIVEIDPFDSMPHQALGQLAKARDDYGTAAREFEVSLAIGPVDRVATHVDLAETYLSDERVDDAKREVINALEIAPAYERALELLLQIVEAGG
;
A
#
# COMPACT_ATOMS: atom_id res chain seq x y z
N MET A 1 0.70 34.33 -12.24
CA MET A 1 1.18 35.69 -12.23
C MET A 1 2.70 35.70 -12.24
N SER A 2 3.25 36.18 -13.38
CA SER A 2 4.52 36.88 -13.54
C SER A 2 5.85 36.25 -13.17
N LEU A 3 6.55 35.85 -14.23
CA LEU A 3 8.00 35.63 -14.35
C LEU A 3 8.86 36.80 -13.83
N SER A 4 10.03 36.55 -13.30
CA SER A 4 11.22 37.38 -13.50
C SER A 4 12.51 36.55 -13.44
N VAL A 5 13.11 36.40 -14.54
CA VAL A 5 14.50 36.39 -15.03
C VAL A 5 15.58 36.82 -14.02
N PHE A 6 16.62 35.98 -13.84
CA PHE A 6 17.95 36.43 -13.52
C PHE A 6 18.99 35.77 -14.45
N ARG A 7 19.64 36.62 -15.25
CA ARG A 7 20.89 36.36 -15.99
C ARG A 7 22.07 36.85 -15.14
N SER A 8 23.11 36.06 -15.03
CA SER A 8 24.51 36.47 -14.87
C SER A 8 25.36 35.29 -15.34
N GLY A 9 26.20 35.26 -16.31
CA GLY A 9 27.23 36.13 -16.74
C GLY A 9 28.55 35.71 -16.08
N PHE A 10 29.30 34.72 -16.67
CA PHE A 10 30.72 34.56 -16.40
C PHE A 10 31.54 34.41 -17.69
N THR A 11 32.43 35.28 -17.84
CA THR A 11 33.44 35.47 -18.93
C THR A 11 34.69 34.65 -18.68
N GLY A 12 35.17 33.95 -19.67
CA GLY A 12 36.53 33.89 -20.16
C GLY A 12 37.65 33.33 -19.32
N ILE A 13 38.24 32.23 -19.79
CA ILE A 13 39.66 31.89 -19.54
C ILE A 13 40.30 31.37 -20.85
N PRO A 14 41.51 31.71 -21.19
CA PRO A 14 42.06 31.66 -22.55
C PRO A 14 42.75 30.34 -22.90
N ALA A 15 42.83 30.14 -24.23
CA ALA A 15 43.52 29.03 -24.88
C ALA A 15 45.06 29.13 -24.68
N ILE A 16 45.67 27.99 -24.34
CA ILE A 16 47.13 27.79 -24.48
C ILE A 16 47.33 26.77 -25.58
N CYS A 17 47.87 27.22 -26.69
CA CYS A 17 48.42 26.38 -27.76
C CYS A 17 49.73 25.69 -27.27
N LEU A 18 49.78 24.39 -27.41
CA LEU A 18 51.07 23.65 -27.43
C LEU A 18 51.08 22.75 -28.68
N THR A 19 51.88 23.19 -29.62
CA THR A 19 52.28 22.46 -30.83
C THR A 19 53.26 21.36 -30.45
N GLY A 20 52.92 20.10 -30.72
CA GLY A 20 53.88 18.99 -30.70
C GLY A 20 53.59 18.07 -31.87
N ALA A 21 54.44 18.18 -32.90
CA ALA A 21 54.40 17.28 -34.05
C ALA A 21 54.93 15.89 -33.70
N PHE A 22 54.17 14.87 -33.92
CA PHE A 22 54.67 13.49 -34.09
C PHE A 22 54.15 12.92 -35.40
N LEU A 23 55.03 12.72 -36.33
CA LEU A 23 54.86 11.95 -37.57
C LEU A 23 54.83 10.44 -37.20
N GLY A 24 53.68 9.82 -37.31
CA GLY A 24 53.51 8.39 -37.30
C GLY A 24 52.47 8.06 -38.34
N GLY A 25 52.94 7.57 -39.49
CA GLY A 25 52.06 7.16 -40.61
C GLY A 25 51.23 5.92 -40.21
N ALA A 26 49.95 6.11 -39.98
CA ALA A 26 48.96 5.05 -39.98
C ALA A 26 48.22 5.13 -41.33
N CYS A 27 48.29 4.04 -42.09
CA CYS A 27 47.45 3.83 -43.28
C CYS A 27 45.95 3.92 -42.85
N LEU A 28 45.31 5.03 -43.04
CA LEU A 28 43.87 5.16 -43.06
C LEU A 28 43.37 4.47 -44.30
N VAL A 29 42.90 3.25 -44.16
CA VAL A 29 41.96 2.64 -45.13
C VAL A 29 40.64 3.44 -44.91
N PRO A 30 40.17 4.18 -45.93
CA PRO A 30 38.87 4.80 -45.80
C PRO A 30 37.82 3.67 -45.87
N VAL A 31 37.21 3.33 -44.73
CA VAL A 31 35.94 2.63 -44.75
C VAL A 31 34.92 3.62 -45.33
N THR A 32 34.79 3.62 -46.64
CA THR A 32 33.67 4.25 -47.30
C THR A 32 32.41 3.54 -46.85
N ALA A 33 31.66 4.16 -45.97
CA ALA A 33 30.27 3.77 -45.77
C ALA A 33 29.60 3.95 -47.13
N VAL A 34 29.32 2.82 -47.81
CA VAL A 34 28.52 2.80 -49.02
C VAL A 34 27.13 3.19 -48.59
N ALA A 35 26.75 4.45 -48.86
CA ALA A 35 25.37 4.87 -48.66
C ALA A 35 24.48 3.94 -49.48
N GLN A 36 23.62 3.16 -48.78
CA GLN A 36 22.67 2.28 -49.45
C GLN A 36 21.79 3.14 -50.38
N SER A 37 21.43 2.57 -51.55
CA SER A 37 20.52 3.32 -52.42
C SER A 37 19.16 3.50 -51.75
N PRO A 38 18.43 4.60 -52.01
CA PRO A 38 17.08 4.78 -51.48
C PRO A 38 16.14 3.61 -51.73
N TYR A 39 16.31 2.90 -52.82
CA TYR A 39 15.53 1.71 -53.13
C TYR A 39 15.84 0.53 -52.15
N THR A 40 17.09 0.34 -51.78
CA THR A 40 17.50 -0.67 -50.82
C THR A 40 16.98 -0.34 -49.40
N GLN A 41 16.97 0.94 -49.02
CA GLN A 41 16.42 1.37 -47.71
C GLN A 41 14.93 1.12 -47.63
N VAL A 42 14.14 1.40 -48.67
CA VAL A 42 12.69 1.12 -48.67
C VAL A 42 12.41 -0.41 -48.52
N GLN A 43 13.17 -1.25 -49.23
CA GLN A 43 13.02 -2.70 -49.10
C GLN A 43 13.39 -3.21 -47.71
N GLU A 44 14.38 -2.61 -47.11
CA GLU A 44 14.82 -2.98 -45.74
C GLU A 44 13.77 -2.60 -44.69
N ARG A 45 13.18 -1.39 -44.78
CA ARG A 45 12.06 -0.98 -43.91
C ARG A 45 10.84 -1.89 -44.08
N GLN A 46 10.47 -2.23 -45.33
CA GLN A 46 9.34 -3.13 -45.57
C GLN A 46 9.58 -4.49 -44.97
N PHE A 47 10.77 -5.06 -45.14
CA PHE A 47 11.12 -6.35 -44.53
C PHE A 47 11.04 -6.25 -42.99
N HIS A 48 11.55 -5.18 -42.40
CA HIS A 48 11.47 -4.99 -40.94
C HIS A 48 10.03 -4.94 -40.45
N ARG A 49 9.17 -4.16 -41.12
CA ARG A 49 7.74 -4.08 -40.78
C ARG A 49 7.04 -5.42 -40.87
N ASP A 50 7.25 -6.16 -41.98
CA ASP A 50 6.66 -7.48 -42.18
C ASP A 50 7.16 -8.48 -41.13
N ALA A 51 8.45 -8.42 -40.79
CA ALA A 51 9.06 -9.28 -39.77
C ALA A 51 8.52 -9.01 -38.36
N THR A 52 8.47 -7.72 -37.95
CA THR A 52 7.94 -7.32 -36.64
C THR A 52 6.46 -7.63 -36.54
N ALA A 53 5.67 -7.41 -37.58
CA ALA A 53 4.26 -7.76 -37.63
C ALA A 53 4.05 -9.27 -37.51
N ALA A 54 4.82 -10.10 -38.22
CA ALA A 54 4.71 -11.56 -38.12
C ALA A 54 5.03 -12.07 -36.71
N LEU A 55 6.03 -11.49 -36.03
CA LEU A 55 6.33 -11.81 -34.63
C LEU A 55 5.21 -11.32 -33.66
N ALA A 56 4.74 -10.09 -33.85
CA ALA A 56 3.69 -9.50 -33.02
C ALA A 56 2.36 -10.26 -33.12
N HIS A 57 2.05 -10.81 -34.28
CA HIS A 57 0.83 -11.62 -34.52
C HIS A 57 1.00 -13.10 -34.19
N GLY A 58 2.15 -13.53 -33.66
CA GLY A 58 2.44 -14.94 -33.40
C GLY A 58 2.54 -15.79 -34.66
N ALA A 59 2.68 -15.20 -35.86
CA ALA A 59 2.79 -15.87 -37.15
C ALA A 59 4.25 -16.34 -37.41
N TYR A 60 4.76 -17.19 -36.54
CA TYR A 60 6.19 -17.59 -36.51
C TYR A 60 6.65 -18.35 -37.77
N ASP A 61 5.76 -19.09 -38.42
CA ASP A 61 6.07 -19.79 -39.66
C ASP A 61 6.14 -18.81 -40.84
N ASP A 62 5.30 -17.77 -40.85
CA ASP A 62 5.37 -16.69 -41.83
C ASP A 62 6.66 -15.87 -41.64
N ALA A 63 7.08 -15.64 -40.41
CA ALA A 63 8.37 -14.99 -40.09
C ALA A 63 9.55 -15.80 -40.67
N ARG A 64 9.54 -17.14 -40.52
CA ARG A 64 10.55 -18.02 -41.13
C ARG A 64 10.50 -18.00 -42.65
N ALA A 65 9.30 -18.04 -43.24
CA ALA A 65 9.11 -17.95 -44.66
C ALA A 65 9.63 -16.61 -45.21
N LEU A 66 9.35 -15.50 -44.50
CA LEU A 66 9.85 -14.18 -44.86
C LEU A 66 11.39 -14.13 -44.83
N ALA A 67 12.03 -14.64 -43.78
CA ALA A 67 13.49 -14.72 -43.70
C ALA A 67 14.09 -15.52 -44.88
N SER A 68 13.41 -16.59 -45.36
CA SER A 68 13.85 -17.43 -46.48
C SER A 68 13.80 -16.71 -47.83
N THR A 69 13.18 -15.55 -47.93
CA THR A 69 13.15 -14.74 -49.17
C THR A 69 14.45 -13.97 -49.39
N ARG A 70 15.35 -13.97 -48.42
CA ARG A 70 16.62 -13.27 -48.43
C ARG A 70 17.81 -14.25 -48.39
N ASP A 71 18.98 -13.71 -48.66
CA ASP A 71 20.22 -14.50 -48.61
C ASP A 71 20.49 -14.97 -47.16
N THR A 72 21.19 -16.08 -47.04
CA THR A 72 21.48 -16.71 -45.73
C THR A 72 22.36 -15.88 -44.81
N ASP A 73 23.08 -14.93 -45.33
CA ASP A 73 23.94 -13.97 -44.63
C ASP A 73 23.37 -12.55 -44.59
N ASP A 74 22.09 -12.37 -44.98
CA ASP A 74 21.38 -11.11 -44.84
C ASP A 74 21.19 -10.77 -43.34
N PRO A 75 21.65 -9.61 -42.89
CA PRO A 75 21.64 -9.28 -41.48
C PRO A 75 20.23 -9.20 -40.85
N SER A 76 19.22 -8.74 -41.59
CA SER A 76 17.86 -8.62 -41.09
C SER A 76 17.15 -9.96 -41.05
N ALA A 77 17.36 -10.83 -42.06
CA ALA A 77 16.85 -12.19 -42.02
C ALA A 77 17.52 -13.03 -40.92
N THR A 78 18.83 -12.87 -40.76
CA THR A 78 19.58 -13.51 -39.65
C THR A 78 19.07 -13.07 -38.27
N ALA A 79 18.81 -11.77 -38.05
CA ALA A 79 18.25 -11.24 -36.84
C ALA A 79 16.85 -11.82 -36.54
N LEU A 80 15.97 -11.88 -37.57
CA LEU A 80 14.63 -12.45 -37.44
C LEU A 80 14.65 -13.92 -37.03
N LEU A 81 15.51 -14.73 -37.64
CA LEU A 81 15.65 -16.15 -37.30
C LEU A 81 16.20 -16.33 -35.88
N ALA A 82 17.17 -15.52 -35.49
CA ALA A 82 17.73 -15.55 -34.14
C ALA A 82 16.69 -15.14 -33.08
N GLN A 83 15.83 -14.13 -33.33
CA GLN A 83 14.75 -13.79 -32.46
C GLN A 83 13.76 -14.96 -32.23
N LEU A 84 13.49 -15.75 -33.28
CA LEU A 84 12.68 -16.97 -33.17
C LEU A 84 13.36 -18.08 -32.33
N GLU A 85 14.70 -18.17 -32.38
CA GLU A 85 15.48 -19.07 -31.54
C GLU A 85 15.50 -18.57 -30.06
N ILE A 86 15.71 -17.29 -29.85
CA ILE A 86 15.69 -16.66 -28.52
C ILE A 86 14.34 -16.83 -27.82
N LEU A 87 13.22 -16.69 -28.56
CA LEU A 87 11.89 -16.93 -28.02
C LEU A 87 11.70 -18.35 -27.44
N ARG A 88 12.47 -19.31 -27.92
CA ARG A 88 12.44 -20.72 -27.48
C ARG A 88 13.53 -21.07 -26.47
N GLY A 89 14.38 -20.09 -26.10
CA GLY A 89 15.53 -20.33 -25.23
C GLY A 89 16.70 -21.03 -25.91
N GLU A 90 16.73 -21.08 -27.24
CA GLU A 90 17.82 -21.69 -28.05
C GLU A 90 18.98 -20.69 -28.23
N TYR A 91 19.49 -20.16 -27.11
CA TYR A 91 20.43 -19.02 -27.08
C TYR A 91 21.75 -19.32 -27.80
N GLU A 92 22.28 -20.53 -27.64
CA GLU A 92 23.50 -20.93 -28.32
C GLU A 92 23.30 -21.00 -29.86
N ALA A 93 22.15 -21.48 -30.32
CA ALA A 93 21.84 -21.52 -31.75
C ALA A 93 21.70 -20.09 -32.32
N ALA A 94 21.01 -19.21 -31.59
CA ALA A 94 20.88 -17.80 -31.96
C ALA A 94 22.24 -17.10 -32.04
N GLU A 95 23.10 -17.32 -31.06
CA GLU A 95 24.45 -16.75 -31.02
C GLU A 95 25.30 -17.24 -32.20
N ASN A 96 25.31 -18.54 -32.43
CA ASN A 96 26.07 -19.14 -33.55
C ASN A 96 25.60 -18.64 -34.93
N ARG A 97 24.32 -18.33 -35.07
CA ARG A 97 23.72 -17.71 -36.25
C ARG A 97 24.14 -16.23 -36.40
N LEU A 98 24.02 -15.47 -35.34
CA LEU A 98 24.25 -14.02 -35.34
C LEU A 98 25.72 -13.64 -35.48
N ARG A 99 26.62 -14.34 -34.78
CA ARG A 99 28.04 -13.96 -34.62
C ARG A 99 28.77 -13.76 -35.94
N PRO A 100 28.72 -14.67 -36.96
CA PRO A 100 29.39 -14.45 -38.22
C PRO A 100 28.90 -13.22 -38.97
N VAL A 101 27.58 -13.04 -39.04
CA VAL A 101 26.93 -11.93 -39.78
C VAL A 101 27.16 -10.60 -39.09
N ALA A 102 27.03 -10.55 -37.74
CA ALA A 102 27.28 -9.37 -36.95
C ALA A 102 28.75 -8.89 -37.04
N ASN A 103 29.72 -9.83 -37.08
CA ASN A 103 31.12 -9.46 -37.22
C ASN A 103 31.44 -8.93 -38.61
N ALA A 104 30.78 -9.45 -39.65
CA ALA A 104 30.90 -8.94 -41.04
C ALA A 104 30.18 -7.60 -41.21
N ASN A 105 29.08 -7.36 -40.46
CA ASN A 105 28.23 -6.17 -40.54
C ASN A 105 28.00 -5.56 -39.14
N PRO A 106 28.97 -4.85 -38.56
CA PRO A 106 28.94 -4.41 -37.16
C PRO A 106 27.82 -3.42 -36.82
N ILE A 107 27.20 -2.74 -37.76
CA ILE A 107 26.11 -1.76 -37.57
C ILE A 107 24.76 -2.29 -38.11
N SER A 108 24.55 -3.58 -38.11
CA SER A 108 23.36 -4.24 -38.63
C SER A 108 22.35 -4.67 -37.56
N ALA A 109 21.17 -5.15 -37.98
CA ALA A 109 20.19 -5.78 -37.12
C ALA A 109 20.77 -6.99 -36.39
N ALA A 110 21.53 -7.88 -37.12
CA ALA A 110 22.19 -9.01 -36.49
C ALA A 110 23.18 -8.60 -35.38
N SER A 111 23.88 -7.47 -35.55
CA SER A 111 24.80 -6.94 -34.54
C SER A 111 24.06 -6.48 -33.29
N LEU A 112 22.90 -5.82 -33.46
CA LEU A 112 22.06 -5.39 -32.34
C LEU A 112 21.51 -6.60 -31.57
N GLU A 113 20.92 -7.58 -32.28
CA GLU A 113 20.35 -8.75 -31.58
C GLU A 113 21.43 -9.58 -30.88
N LEU A 114 22.65 -9.68 -31.45
CA LEU A 114 23.76 -10.34 -30.76
C LEU A 114 24.17 -9.60 -29.48
N ALA A 115 24.21 -8.27 -29.52
CA ALA A 115 24.58 -7.47 -28.36
C ALA A 115 23.52 -7.61 -27.24
N LEU A 116 22.23 -7.54 -27.60
CA LEU A 116 21.12 -7.71 -26.64
C LEU A 116 21.09 -9.13 -26.06
N LEU A 117 21.40 -10.16 -26.85
CA LEU A 117 21.54 -11.53 -26.35
C LEU A 117 22.71 -11.66 -25.37
N HIS A 118 23.87 -11.08 -25.69
CA HIS A 118 25.01 -11.10 -24.77
C HIS A 118 24.72 -10.38 -23.46
N ASP A 119 24.01 -9.26 -23.51
CA ASP A 119 23.55 -8.53 -22.33
C ASP A 119 22.63 -9.40 -21.47
N TYR A 120 21.60 -10.04 -22.07
CA TYR A 120 20.71 -10.98 -21.41
C TYR A 120 21.44 -12.16 -20.76
N LEU A 121 22.54 -12.63 -21.36
CA LEU A 121 23.39 -13.71 -20.86
C LEU A 121 24.47 -13.23 -19.86
N GLY A 122 24.47 -11.96 -19.47
CA GLY A 122 25.42 -11.39 -18.51
C GLY A 122 26.83 -11.17 -19.06
N ARG A 123 27.00 -11.13 -20.39
CA ARG A 123 28.29 -10.93 -21.06
C ARG A 123 28.49 -9.47 -21.45
N ALA A 124 28.50 -8.58 -20.43
CA ALA A 124 28.59 -7.15 -20.62
C ALA A 124 29.84 -6.74 -21.42
N ASP A 125 30.98 -7.42 -21.25
CA ASP A 125 32.23 -7.14 -21.97
C ASP A 125 32.07 -7.33 -23.50
N GLU A 126 31.17 -8.20 -23.96
CA GLU A 126 30.87 -8.41 -25.38
C GLU A 126 29.71 -7.52 -25.86
N ALA A 127 28.73 -7.25 -24.99
CA ALA A 127 27.53 -6.48 -25.28
C ALA A 127 27.80 -4.97 -25.40
N MET A 128 28.36 -4.37 -24.35
CA MET A 128 28.52 -2.91 -24.22
C MET A 128 29.29 -2.27 -25.38
N PRO A 129 30.51 -2.76 -25.76
CA PRO A 129 31.23 -2.14 -26.87
C PRO A 129 30.48 -2.19 -28.20
N ARG A 130 29.63 -3.23 -28.37
CA ARG A 130 28.85 -3.40 -29.61
C ARG A 130 27.66 -2.44 -29.62
N LEU A 131 26.96 -2.29 -28.47
CA LEU A 131 25.87 -1.32 -28.33
C LEU A 131 26.36 0.12 -28.46
N GLU A 132 27.47 0.47 -27.85
CA GLU A 132 28.11 1.79 -27.98
C GLU A 132 28.48 2.10 -29.42
N MET A 133 29.06 1.14 -30.12
CA MET A 133 29.43 1.31 -31.54
C MET A 133 28.19 1.50 -32.41
N LEU A 134 27.12 0.71 -32.21
CA LEU A 134 25.85 0.87 -32.90
C LEU A 134 25.27 2.26 -32.65
N LEU A 135 25.20 2.68 -31.39
CA LEU A 135 24.68 3.98 -31.01
C LEU A 135 25.49 5.11 -31.63
N ASP A 136 26.84 5.12 -31.51
CA ASP A 136 27.72 6.14 -32.08
C ASP A 136 27.50 6.32 -33.58
N ARG A 137 27.30 5.22 -34.30
CA ARG A 137 27.16 5.22 -35.76
C ARG A 137 25.77 5.61 -36.22
N LEU A 138 24.72 5.19 -35.51
CA LEU A 138 23.33 5.32 -35.95
C LEU A 138 22.58 6.52 -35.35
N GLN A 139 23.01 7.08 -34.19
CA GLN A 139 22.31 8.18 -33.52
C GLN A 139 22.13 9.46 -34.35
N ARG A 140 22.95 9.65 -35.41
CA ARG A 140 22.87 10.81 -36.32
C ARG A 140 22.20 10.46 -37.65
N SER A 141 21.76 9.24 -37.82
CA SER A 141 21.02 8.85 -39.02
C SER A 141 19.66 9.57 -39.06
N ARG A 142 19.15 9.80 -40.24
CA ARG A 142 17.78 10.29 -40.48
C ARG A 142 16.87 9.21 -41.00
N GLU A 143 17.41 7.99 -41.14
CA GLU A 143 16.66 6.82 -41.57
C GLU A 143 15.89 6.28 -40.37
N PRO A 144 14.56 6.15 -40.42
CA PRO A 144 13.75 5.72 -39.28
C PRO A 144 14.17 4.37 -38.68
N LEU A 145 14.52 3.40 -39.52
CA LEU A 145 14.98 2.09 -39.06
C LEU A 145 16.32 2.16 -38.31
N ASP A 146 17.22 3.05 -38.73
CA ASP A 146 18.48 3.27 -38.02
C ASP A 146 18.23 3.96 -36.66
N MET A 147 17.31 4.94 -36.63
CA MET A 147 16.90 5.59 -35.37
C MET A 147 16.24 4.59 -34.43
N TYR A 148 15.40 3.69 -34.93
CA TYR A 148 14.81 2.59 -34.14
C TYR A 148 15.89 1.67 -33.53
N ARG A 149 16.89 1.25 -34.34
CA ARG A 149 18.00 0.44 -33.86
C ARG A 149 18.86 1.17 -32.82
N ALA A 150 19.16 2.45 -33.10
CA ALA A 150 19.90 3.29 -32.16
C ALA A 150 19.13 3.49 -30.84
N ALA A 151 17.80 3.66 -30.89
CA ALA A 151 16.97 3.80 -29.71
C ALA A 151 16.97 2.54 -28.85
N ARG A 152 16.94 1.34 -29.48
CA ARG A 152 17.08 0.06 -28.75
C ARG A 152 18.45 -0.08 -28.10
N ALA A 153 19.51 0.31 -28.79
CA ALA A 153 20.85 0.32 -28.22
C ALA A 153 20.99 1.32 -27.07
N ALA A 154 20.46 2.56 -27.26
CA ALA A 154 20.47 3.58 -26.22
C ALA A 154 19.69 3.15 -24.97
N ARG A 155 18.53 2.48 -25.16
CA ARG A 155 17.73 1.92 -24.05
C ARG A 155 18.51 0.86 -23.27
N ALA A 156 19.19 -0.06 -23.96
CA ALA A 156 20.02 -1.10 -23.33
C ALA A 156 21.23 -0.50 -22.58
N LEU A 157 21.80 0.61 -23.08
CA LEU A 157 22.88 1.35 -22.42
C LEU A 157 22.42 2.27 -21.29
N GLY A 158 21.09 2.34 -20.99
CA GLY A 158 20.57 3.26 -19.98
C GLY A 158 20.48 4.72 -20.41
N GLU A 159 20.77 5.03 -21.69
CA GLU A 159 20.72 6.39 -22.26
C GLU A 159 19.29 6.81 -22.63
N HIS A 160 18.40 6.83 -21.63
CA HIS A 160 16.95 6.95 -21.81
C HIS A 160 16.52 8.25 -22.50
N ARG A 161 17.20 9.39 -22.22
CA ARG A 161 16.89 10.69 -22.90
C ARG A 161 17.20 10.62 -24.38
N LEU A 162 18.31 10.00 -24.73
CA LEU A 162 18.69 9.82 -26.13
C LEU A 162 17.74 8.82 -26.83
N ALA A 163 17.41 7.70 -26.19
CA ALA A 163 16.42 6.75 -26.67
C ALA A 163 15.07 7.44 -26.97
N ASN A 164 14.56 8.26 -26.03
CA ASN A 164 13.31 9.02 -26.21
C ASN A 164 13.39 9.97 -27.40
N SER A 165 14.51 10.70 -27.58
CA SER A 165 14.69 11.61 -28.71
C SER A 165 14.67 10.85 -30.06
N LEU A 166 15.37 9.70 -30.11
CA LEU A 166 15.46 8.87 -31.32
C LEU A 166 14.10 8.24 -31.67
N ILE A 167 13.35 7.76 -30.70
CA ILE A 167 12.02 7.17 -30.92
C ILE A 167 11.05 8.26 -31.42
N ARG A 168 11.04 9.42 -30.78
CA ARG A 168 10.21 10.54 -31.22
C ARG A 168 10.50 10.92 -32.68
N ASP A 169 11.77 11.08 -33.03
CA ASP A 169 12.17 11.51 -34.37
C ASP A 169 11.85 10.41 -35.41
N ALA A 170 11.96 9.13 -35.05
CA ALA A 170 11.56 7.98 -35.88
C ALA A 170 10.03 7.95 -36.07
N SER A 171 9.24 8.14 -35.00
CA SER A 171 7.77 8.16 -35.07
C SER A 171 7.23 9.33 -35.89
N LEU A 172 7.90 10.47 -35.85
CA LEU A 172 7.55 11.61 -36.73
C LEU A 172 7.79 11.31 -38.22
N ALA A 173 8.80 10.48 -38.52
CA ALA A 173 9.11 10.09 -39.90
C ALA A 173 8.24 8.92 -40.38
N GLU A 174 7.84 8.01 -39.52
CA GLU A 174 6.99 6.84 -39.76
C GLU A 174 5.89 6.72 -38.70
N PRO A 175 4.85 7.58 -38.72
CA PRO A 175 3.82 7.62 -37.69
C PRO A 175 2.91 6.38 -37.67
N ASP A 176 2.87 5.61 -38.75
CA ASP A 176 2.02 4.43 -38.92
C ASP A 176 2.74 3.10 -38.54
N ASP A 177 3.86 3.17 -37.82
CA ASP A 177 4.59 1.97 -37.39
C ASP A 177 4.28 1.64 -35.92
N PRO A 178 3.51 0.56 -35.63
CA PRO A 178 3.16 0.18 -34.27
C PRO A 178 4.37 -0.24 -33.43
N ALA A 179 5.47 -0.68 -34.06
CA ALA A 179 6.69 -1.07 -33.35
C ALA A 179 7.35 0.14 -32.67
N LEU A 180 7.32 1.33 -33.28
CA LEU A 180 7.85 2.56 -32.72
C LEU A 180 7.05 3.02 -31.49
N HIS A 181 5.72 3.02 -31.59
CA HIS A 181 4.84 3.35 -30.47
C HIS A 181 5.00 2.35 -29.31
N THR A 182 5.15 1.06 -29.64
CA THR A 182 5.41 0.01 -28.63
C THR A 182 6.74 0.25 -27.91
N LEU A 183 7.82 0.55 -28.63
CA LEU A 183 9.12 0.84 -28.03
C LEU A 183 9.06 2.11 -27.16
N TRP A 184 8.29 3.10 -27.60
CA TRP A 184 8.09 4.32 -26.82
C TRP A 184 7.33 4.07 -25.52
N GLY A 185 6.23 3.32 -25.58
CA GLY A 185 5.49 2.88 -24.39
C GLY A 185 6.36 2.06 -23.42
N GLN A 186 7.22 1.18 -23.94
CA GLN A 186 8.18 0.45 -23.10
C GLN A 186 9.17 1.38 -22.40
N LEU A 187 9.69 2.41 -23.10
CA LEU A 187 10.61 3.37 -22.51
C LEU A 187 9.95 4.21 -21.39
N PHE A 188 8.70 4.64 -21.59
CA PHE A 188 7.94 5.33 -20.55
C PHE A 188 7.70 4.41 -19.34
N GLY A 189 7.32 3.14 -19.57
CA GLY A 189 7.16 2.16 -18.50
C GLY A 189 8.46 1.91 -17.72
N ASP A 190 9.62 1.84 -18.41
CA ASP A 190 10.93 1.72 -17.75
C ASP A 190 11.26 2.92 -16.85
N LYS A 191 10.62 4.07 -17.07
CA LYS A 191 10.79 5.32 -16.32
C LYS A 191 9.57 5.69 -15.49
N TYR A 192 8.74 4.72 -15.17
CA TYR A 192 7.61 4.84 -14.22
C TYR A 192 6.48 5.78 -14.70
N ASP A 193 6.47 6.17 -15.97
CA ASP A 193 5.41 6.99 -16.57
C ASP A 193 4.34 6.08 -17.21
N GLN A 194 3.48 5.49 -16.36
CA GLN A 194 2.46 4.55 -16.80
C GLN A 194 1.37 5.22 -17.67
N LEU A 195 1.14 6.50 -17.48
CA LEU A 195 0.14 7.24 -18.27
C LEU A 195 0.59 7.39 -19.73
N GLU A 196 1.79 7.90 -19.95
CA GLU A 196 2.37 8.05 -21.29
C GLU A 196 2.64 6.68 -21.93
N ALA A 197 3.03 5.68 -21.11
CA ALA A 197 3.17 4.30 -21.57
C ALA A 197 1.84 3.76 -22.11
N SER A 198 0.74 3.91 -21.35
CA SER A 198 -0.60 3.48 -21.78
C SER A 198 -1.04 4.16 -23.07
N GLY A 199 -0.81 5.48 -23.18
CA GLY A 199 -1.09 6.25 -24.39
C GLY A 199 -0.34 5.70 -25.61
N SER A 200 0.97 5.47 -25.46
CA SER A 200 1.81 4.95 -26.56
C SER A 200 1.40 3.53 -26.98
N PHE A 201 1.03 2.65 -26.04
CA PHE A 201 0.51 1.32 -26.39
C PHE A 201 -0.87 1.39 -27.05
N ALA A 202 -1.75 2.30 -26.61
CA ALA A 202 -3.04 2.53 -27.27
C ALA A 202 -2.87 3.05 -28.70
N ASP A 203 -1.90 3.94 -28.94
CA ASP A 203 -1.55 4.39 -30.31
C ASP A 203 -1.10 3.21 -31.17
N ALA A 204 -0.22 2.32 -30.67
CA ALA A 204 0.16 1.12 -31.39
C ALA A 204 -1.05 0.22 -31.74
N LEU A 205 -1.98 0.03 -30.79
CA LEU A 205 -3.19 -0.77 -31.01
C LEU A 205 -4.19 -0.10 -31.95
N SER A 206 -4.21 1.22 -32.03
CA SER A 206 -5.03 1.94 -33.01
C SER A 206 -4.57 1.72 -34.44
N LEU A 207 -3.27 1.46 -34.63
CA LEU A 207 -2.66 1.14 -35.92
C LEU A 207 -2.80 -0.34 -36.28
N ASP A 208 -2.69 -1.23 -35.29
CA ASP A 208 -2.83 -2.67 -35.44
C ASP A 208 -3.38 -3.27 -34.15
N ASP A 209 -4.66 -3.62 -34.12
CA ASP A 209 -5.35 -4.19 -32.97
C ASP A 209 -4.89 -5.62 -32.61
N ARG A 210 -4.11 -6.26 -33.48
CA ARG A 210 -3.52 -7.57 -33.30
C ARG A 210 -2.07 -7.52 -32.80
N TRP A 211 -1.59 -6.38 -32.36
CA TRP A 211 -0.21 -6.17 -31.93
C TRP A 211 0.00 -6.66 -30.49
N ALA A 212 0.28 -7.95 -30.30
CA ALA A 212 0.44 -8.58 -28.99
C ALA A 212 1.44 -7.86 -28.05
N PRO A 213 2.59 -7.30 -28.49
CA PRO A 213 3.48 -6.56 -27.59
C PRO A 213 2.85 -5.32 -26.98
N ALA A 214 1.95 -4.62 -27.70
CA ALA A 214 1.25 -3.47 -27.14
C ALA A 214 0.14 -3.87 -26.15
N HIS A 215 -0.58 -4.98 -26.41
CA HIS A 215 -1.49 -5.56 -25.44
C HIS A 215 -0.78 -5.90 -24.11
N LEU A 216 0.39 -6.55 -24.18
CA LEU A 216 1.20 -6.83 -22.98
C LEU A 216 1.71 -5.57 -22.32
N GLY A 217 2.14 -4.57 -23.12
CA GLY A 217 2.55 -3.26 -22.60
C GLY A 217 1.42 -2.56 -21.84
N LEU A 218 0.22 -2.54 -22.44
CA LEU A 218 -0.98 -1.97 -21.81
C LEU A 218 -1.35 -2.73 -20.53
N ALA A 219 -1.28 -4.07 -20.53
CA ALA A 219 -1.49 -4.88 -19.34
C ALA A 219 -0.57 -4.44 -18.18
N ARG A 220 0.71 -4.22 -18.46
CA ARG A 220 1.68 -3.75 -17.46
C ARG A 220 1.40 -2.33 -16.98
N ALA A 221 1.07 -1.43 -17.89
CA ALA A 221 0.79 -0.03 -17.57
C ALA A 221 -0.48 0.16 -16.73
N MET A 222 -1.47 -0.74 -16.89
CA MET A 222 -2.75 -0.69 -16.15
C MET A 222 -2.78 -1.62 -14.94
N ALA A 223 -1.69 -2.30 -14.62
CA ALA A 223 -1.65 -3.36 -13.61
C ALA A 223 -2.24 -2.96 -12.25
N ASP A 224 -1.99 -1.73 -11.81
CA ASP A 224 -2.39 -1.22 -10.50
C ASP A 224 -3.63 -0.29 -10.56
N THR A 225 -3.94 0.26 -11.76
CA THR A 225 -5.07 1.19 -11.92
C THR A 225 -6.36 0.52 -12.36
N ASP A 226 -6.27 -0.55 -13.17
CA ASP A 226 -7.40 -1.35 -13.64
C ASP A 226 -6.98 -2.82 -13.79
N PRO A 227 -6.87 -3.58 -12.70
CA PRO A 227 -6.43 -4.97 -12.73
C PRO A 227 -7.28 -5.89 -13.63
N PRO A 228 -8.64 -5.76 -13.72
CA PRO A 228 -9.44 -6.54 -14.65
C PRO A 228 -9.09 -6.28 -16.11
N ALA A 229 -8.96 -5.00 -16.51
CA ALA A 229 -8.56 -4.63 -17.87
C ALA A 229 -7.13 -5.10 -18.19
N ALA A 230 -6.21 -5.00 -17.21
CA ALA A 230 -4.84 -5.49 -17.35
C ALA A 230 -4.80 -7.02 -17.61
N ARG A 231 -5.57 -7.82 -16.86
CA ARG A 231 -5.69 -9.27 -17.10
C ARG A 231 -6.29 -9.57 -18.47
N SER A 232 -7.30 -8.82 -18.90
CA SER A 232 -7.92 -8.96 -20.23
C SER A 232 -6.91 -8.67 -21.35
N ALA A 233 -6.13 -7.59 -21.22
CA ALA A 233 -5.09 -7.25 -22.19
C ALA A 233 -3.99 -8.32 -22.26
N ALA A 234 -3.56 -8.87 -21.11
CA ALA A 234 -2.61 -9.98 -21.08
C ALA A 234 -3.17 -11.25 -21.75
N ALA A 235 -4.45 -11.56 -21.55
CA ALA A 235 -5.11 -12.67 -22.21
C ALA A 235 -5.17 -12.48 -23.73
N ALA A 236 -5.48 -11.27 -24.21
CA ALA A 236 -5.42 -10.94 -25.64
C ALA A 236 -4.01 -11.11 -26.22
N ALA A 237 -2.97 -10.70 -25.50
CA ALA A 237 -1.60 -10.91 -25.92
C ALA A 237 -1.24 -12.39 -26.07
N ILE A 238 -1.75 -13.27 -25.18
CA ILE A 238 -1.56 -14.73 -25.26
C ILE A 238 -2.31 -15.32 -26.45
N GLU A 239 -3.56 -14.89 -26.68
CA GLU A 239 -4.36 -15.39 -27.81
C GLU A 239 -3.70 -15.06 -29.16
N LEU A 240 -3.18 -13.83 -29.29
CA LEU A 240 -2.50 -13.36 -30.51
C LEU A 240 -1.13 -14.01 -30.70
N ALA A 241 -0.32 -14.09 -29.65
CA ALA A 241 1.03 -14.61 -29.68
C ALA A 241 1.26 -15.68 -28.59
N PRO A 242 0.77 -16.93 -28.77
CA PRO A 242 0.78 -17.96 -27.73
C PRO A 242 2.17 -18.38 -27.22
N ARG A 243 3.22 -18.07 -27.99
CA ARG A 243 4.63 -18.34 -27.61
C ARG A 243 5.31 -17.12 -26.96
N GLY A 244 4.55 -16.08 -26.62
CA GLY A 244 5.06 -14.92 -25.91
C GLY A 244 5.14 -15.19 -24.40
N VAL A 245 6.32 -15.47 -23.88
CA VAL A 245 6.56 -15.76 -22.44
C VAL A 245 6.06 -14.63 -21.55
N GLY A 246 6.27 -13.37 -21.97
CA GLY A 246 6.02 -12.18 -21.14
C GLY A 246 4.59 -12.03 -20.62
N ALA A 247 3.56 -12.45 -21.39
CA ALA A 247 2.16 -12.36 -20.94
C ALA A 247 1.83 -13.43 -19.90
N HIS A 248 2.42 -14.63 -20.00
CA HIS A 248 2.29 -15.66 -18.97
C HIS A 248 2.99 -15.25 -17.67
N LEU A 249 4.15 -14.59 -17.76
CA LEU A 249 4.87 -14.04 -16.61
C LEU A 249 4.04 -12.93 -15.92
N PHE A 250 3.42 -12.06 -16.70
CA PHE A 250 2.55 -11.02 -16.15
C PHE A 250 1.38 -11.62 -15.37
N LEU A 251 0.69 -12.62 -15.94
CA LEU A 251 -0.40 -13.29 -15.22
C LEU A 251 0.09 -14.02 -13.98
N ALA A 252 1.24 -14.72 -14.07
CA ALA A 252 1.84 -15.37 -12.90
C ALA A 252 2.14 -14.38 -11.79
N GLN A 253 2.71 -13.21 -12.12
CA GLN A 253 2.99 -12.16 -11.13
C GLN A 253 1.69 -11.65 -10.49
N ARG A 254 0.63 -11.37 -11.28
CA ARG A 254 -0.67 -10.95 -10.73
C ARG A 254 -1.32 -12.01 -9.84
N ASP A 255 -1.19 -13.29 -10.22
CA ASP A 255 -1.69 -14.39 -9.39
C ASP A 255 -0.91 -14.53 -8.09
N LEU A 256 0.40 -14.27 -8.07
CA LEU A 256 1.22 -14.19 -6.85
C LEU A 256 0.84 -13.00 -5.97
N ASP A 257 0.53 -11.85 -6.56
CA ASP A 257 0.05 -10.68 -5.83
C ASP A 257 -1.30 -10.95 -5.16
N ASP A 258 -2.16 -11.72 -5.83
CA ASP A 258 -3.46 -12.19 -5.32
C ASP A 258 -3.33 -13.43 -4.40
N ARG A 259 -2.11 -13.88 -4.13
CA ARG A 259 -1.80 -15.10 -3.34
C ARG A 259 -2.40 -16.39 -3.91
N ASN A 260 -2.67 -16.41 -5.20
CA ASN A 260 -3.14 -17.59 -5.93
C ASN A 260 -1.95 -18.35 -6.52
N HIS A 261 -1.23 -19.06 -5.65
CA HIS A 261 -0.02 -19.79 -6.02
C HIS A 261 -0.28 -20.89 -7.05
N GLU A 262 -1.47 -21.51 -7.06
CA GLU A 262 -1.81 -22.56 -8.01
C GLU A 262 -1.94 -21.99 -9.45
N ALA A 263 -2.68 -20.91 -9.63
CA ALA A 263 -2.82 -20.23 -10.91
C ALA A 263 -1.46 -19.69 -11.41
N ALA A 264 -0.66 -19.13 -10.49
CA ALA A 264 0.69 -18.65 -10.80
C ALA A 264 1.57 -19.78 -11.34
N ARG A 265 1.62 -20.93 -10.67
CA ARG A 265 2.36 -22.11 -11.16
C ARG A 265 1.89 -22.54 -12.55
N GLY A 266 0.58 -22.60 -12.78
CA GLY A 266 0.05 -22.94 -14.10
C GLY A 266 0.49 -21.99 -15.20
N SER A 267 0.67 -20.70 -14.90
CA SER A 267 1.18 -19.69 -15.82
C SER A 267 2.70 -19.81 -16.01
N LEU A 268 3.45 -20.10 -14.95
CA LEU A 268 4.89 -20.34 -14.99
C LEU A 268 5.24 -21.62 -15.76
N ASP A 269 4.48 -22.71 -15.58
CA ASP A 269 4.67 -23.95 -16.35
C ASP A 269 4.48 -23.72 -17.85
N ARG A 270 3.49 -22.92 -18.24
CA ARG A 270 3.31 -22.54 -19.65
C ARG A 270 4.46 -21.68 -20.15
N ALA A 271 4.96 -20.74 -19.38
CA ALA A 271 6.12 -19.92 -19.74
C ALA A 271 7.38 -20.78 -19.96
N LEU A 272 7.66 -21.70 -19.03
CA LEU A 272 8.81 -22.60 -19.12
C LEU A 272 8.65 -23.66 -20.22
N ALA A 273 7.44 -24.09 -20.55
CA ALA A 273 7.20 -24.95 -21.71
C ALA A 273 7.51 -24.28 -23.06
N ILE A 274 7.41 -22.93 -23.12
CA ILE A 274 7.79 -22.14 -24.29
C ILE A 274 9.30 -21.91 -24.31
N ASN A 275 9.87 -21.49 -23.19
CA ASN A 275 11.28 -21.20 -23.00
C ASN A 275 11.76 -21.70 -21.63
N GLU A 276 12.33 -22.89 -21.60
CA GLU A 276 12.85 -23.53 -20.39
C GLU A 276 14.04 -22.76 -19.75
N HIS A 277 14.67 -21.88 -20.50
CA HIS A 277 15.82 -21.07 -20.09
C HIS A 277 15.44 -19.59 -19.78
N SER A 278 14.14 -19.25 -19.68
CA SER A 278 13.73 -17.89 -19.28
C SER A 278 14.20 -17.56 -17.86
N LEU A 279 15.07 -16.56 -17.74
CA LEU A 279 15.59 -16.10 -16.45
C LEU A 279 14.47 -15.58 -15.55
N GLU A 280 13.51 -14.86 -16.12
CA GLU A 280 12.37 -14.26 -15.41
C GLU A 280 11.41 -15.35 -14.91
N ALA A 281 11.09 -16.35 -15.74
CA ALA A 281 10.22 -17.46 -15.34
C ALA A 281 10.84 -18.25 -14.19
N ARG A 282 12.11 -18.61 -14.31
CA ARG A 282 12.85 -19.34 -13.27
C ARG A 282 12.98 -18.55 -11.99
N SER A 283 13.18 -17.22 -12.09
CA SER A 283 13.23 -16.33 -10.92
C SER A 283 11.90 -16.32 -10.15
N LEU A 284 10.77 -16.31 -10.85
CA LEU A 284 9.45 -16.42 -10.21
C LEU A 284 9.22 -17.81 -9.60
N VAL A 285 9.66 -18.89 -10.26
CA VAL A 285 9.60 -20.25 -9.69
C VAL A 285 10.46 -20.33 -8.43
N ALA A 286 11.68 -19.78 -8.46
CA ALA A 286 12.54 -19.70 -7.28
C ALA A 286 11.86 -18.92 -6.15
N ALA A 287 11.26 -17.75 -6.45
CA ALA A 287 10.56 -16.94 -5.46
C ALA A 287 9.39 -17.69 -4.80
N VAL A 288 8.59 -18.43 -5.59
CA VAL A 288 7.52 -19.29 -5.08
C VAL A 288 8.06 -20.39 -4.18
N ALA A 289 9.12 -21.06 -4.61
CA ALA A 289 9.76 -22.09 -3.80
C ALA A 289 10.25 -21.55 -2.45
N TYR A 290 10.81 -20.33 -2.45
CA TYR A 290 11.29 -19.67 -1.23
C TYR A 290 10.16 -19.37 -0.23
N VAL A 291 9.07 -18.77 -0.68
CA VAL A 291 7.96 -18.42 0.25
C VAL A 291 7.18 -19.64 0.73
N GLU A 292 7.29 -20.76 0.04
CA GLU A 292 6.75 -22.06 0.44
C GLU A 292 7.74 -22.88 1.29
N ASP A 293 8.84 -22.27 1.73
CA ASP A 293 9.91 -22.87 2.53
C ASP A 293 10.55 -24.13 1.88
N ARG A 294 10.45 -24.28 0.54
CA ARG A 294 11.12 -25.31 -0.26
C ARG A 294 12.53 -24.83 -0.67
N LEU A 295 13.39 -24.65 0.33
CA LEU A 295 14.70 -24.00 0.15
C LEU A 295 15.64 -24.74 -0.79
N ASP A 296 15.60 -26.08 -0.84
CA ASP A 296 16.39 -26.87 -1.78
C ASP A 296 15.95 -26.61 -3.23
N ASP A 297 14.66 -26.46 -3.49
CA ASP A 297 14.13 -26.13 -4.82
C ASP A 297 14.51 -24.69 -5.19
N PHE A 298 14.45 -23.77 -4.24
CA PHE A 298 14.91 -22.39 -4.42
C PHE A 298 16.37 -22.34 -4.91
N GLU A 299 17.28 -22.97 -4.18
CA GLU A 299 18.70 -22.98 -4.51
C GLU A 299 18.96 -23.69 -5.86
N LEU A 300 18.19 -24.72 -6.19
CA LEU A 300 18.26 -25.37 -7.49
C LEU A 300 17.89 -24.44 -8.64
N GLU A 301 16.80 -23.70 -8.51
CA GLU A 301 16.38 -22.73 -9.54
C GLU A 301 17.36 -21.55 -9.63
N VAL A 302 17.87 -21.06 -8.50
CA VAL A 302 18.95 -20.05 -8.48
C VAL A 302 20.17 -20.56 -9.25
N ALA A 303 20.61 -21.80 -9.02
CA ALA A 303 21.75 -22.37 -9.72
C ALA A 303 21.50 -22.45 -11.25
N ARG A 304 20.28 -22.81 -11.68
CA ARG A 304 19.89 -22.83 -13.09
C ARG A 304 19.91 -21.44 -13.73
N VAL A 305 19.45 -20.43 -13.00
CA VAL A 305 19.50 -19.03 -13.45
C VAL A 305 20.94 -18.57 -13.62
N LEU A 306 21.80 -18.81 -12.61
CA LEU A 306 23.20 -18.40 -12.63
C LEU A 306 24.07 -19.21 -13.62
N GLU A 307 23.66 -20.40 -14.03
CA GLU A 307 24.28 -21.13 -15.13
C GLU A 307 24.06 -20.43 -16.48
N ILE A 308 22.89 -19.81 -16.69
CA ILE A 308 22.55 -19.07 -17.91
C ILE A 308 23.21 -17.68 -17.89
N ASN A 309 23.05 -16.95 -16.78
CA ASN A 309 23.61 -15.63 -16.56
C ASN A 309 24.26 -15.55 -15.16
N PRO A 310 25.59 -15.66 -15.08
CA PRO A 310 26.30 -15.72 -13.80
C PRO A 310 26.22 -14.45 -12.93
N VAL A 311 25.77 -13.33 -13.51
CA VAL A 311 25.63 -12.04 -12.83
C VAL A 311 24.16 -11.62 -12.64
N TYR A 312 23.20 -12.56 -12.76
CA TYR A 312 21.78 -12.27 -12.65
C TYR A 312 21.30 -12.20 -11.19
N GLY A 313 21.64 -11.10 -10.49
CA GLY A 313 21.20 -10.84 -9.11
C GLY A 313 19.69 -10.66 -8.97
N GLU A 314 18.99 -10.43 -10.07
CA GLU A 314 17.53 -10.19 -10.13
C GLU A 314 16.71 -11.36 -9.55
N VAL A 315 17.20 -12.60 -9.62
CA VAL A 315 16.54 -13.78 -9.04
C VAL A 315 16.32 -13.61 -7.54
N PHE A 316 17.28 -13.00 -6.83
CA PHE A 316 17.17 -12.73 -5.39
C PHE A 316 16.28 -11.54 -5.10
N ARG A 317 16.30 -10.51 -5.96
CA ARG A 317 15.42 -9.36 -5.82
C ARG A 317 13.95 -9.78 -5.94
N VAL A 318 13.62 -10.61 -6.94
CA VAL A 318 12.28 -11.15 -7.16
C VAL A 318 11.81 -11.98 -5.95
N ALA A 319 12.70 -12.86 -5.44
CA ALA A 319 12.42 -13.64 -4.24
C ALA A 319 12.24 -12.75 -2.99
N GLY A 320 13.07 -11.73 -2.82
CA GLY A 320 12.98 -10.75 -1.72
C GLY A 320 11.68 -9.98 -1.74
N ASN A 321 11.22 -9.53 -2.91
CA ASN A 321 9.94 -8.85 -3.05
C ASN A 321 8.76 -9.75 -2.70
N LEU A 322 8.76 -11.00 -3.16
CA LEU A 322 7.70 -11.92 -2.82
C LEU A 322 7.73 -12.28 -1.32
N ALA A 323 8.91 -12.43 -0.72
CA ALA A 323 9.08 -12.60 0.72
C ALA A 323 8.50 -11.42 1.51
N ALA A 324 8.83 -10.17 1.12
CA ALA A 324 8.31 -8.96 1.76
C ALA A 324 6.78 -8.84 1.68
N ARG A 325 6.16 -9.25 0.55
CA ARG A 325 4.69 -9.31 0.41
C ARG A 325 4.03 -10.36 1.31
N ASN A 326 4.84 -11.32 1.80
CA ASN A 326 4.44 -12.32 2.78
C ASN A 326 4.95 -12.01 4.19
N TYR A 327 5.18 -10.73 4.51
CA TYR A 327 5.66 -10.20 5.81
C TYR A 327 7.11 -10.60 6.19
N ARG A 328 7.84 -11.37 5.37
CA ARG A 328 9.20 -11.87 5.64
C ARG A 328 10.24 -10.78 5.34
N PHE A 329 10.19 -9.65 6.05
CA PHE A 329 10.95 -8.44 5.73
C PHE A 329 12.46 -8.58 5.96
N GLU A 330 12.89 -9.25 7.02
CA GLU A 330 14.30 -9.49 7.30
C GLU A 330 14.92 -10.45 6.27
N GLU A 331 14.15 -11.45 5.85
CA GLU A 331 14.56 -12.37 4.79
C GLU A 331 14.64 -11.65 3.44
N ALA A 332 13.71 -10.71 3.17
CA ALA A 332 13.76 -9.86 1.98
C ALA A 332 15.06 -9.03 1.92
N VAL A 333 15.46 -8.40 3.04
CA VAL A 333 16.74 -7.68 3.15
C VAL A 333 17.91 -8.61 2.83
N SER A 334 17.93 -9.82 3.41
CA SER A 334 18.99 -10.81 3.20
C SER A 334 19.08 -11.25 1.73
N LEU A 335 17.94 -11.56 1.10
CA LEU A 335 17.87 -11.95 -0.30
C LEU A 335 18.38 -10.83 -1.23
N VAL A 336 17.89 -9.60 -1.06
CA VAL A 336 18.30 -8.50 -1.93
C VAL A 336 19.79 -8.19 -1.76
N ARG A 337 20.33 -8.26 -0.54
CA ARG A 337 21.79 -8.13 -0.31
C ARG A 337 22.58 -9.22 -1.04
N ARG A 338 22.11 -10.48 -1.01
CA ARG A 338 22.72 -11.58 -1.75
C ARG A 338 22.69 -11.32 -3.27
N GLY A 339 21.61 -10.74 -3.80
CA GLY A 339 21.54 -10.30 -5.19
C GLY A 339 22.56 -9.23 -5.55
N LEU A 340 22.75 -8.24 -4.67
CA LEU A 340 23.72 -7.15 -4.83
C LEU A 340 25.19 -7.61 -4.73
N GLU A 341 25.46 -8.71 -4.04
CA GLU A 341 26.81 -9.34 -4.05
C GLU A 341 27.15 -9.90 -5.42
N ILE A 342 26.15 -10.35 -6.19
CA ILE A 342 26.30 -10.92 -7.53
C ILE A 342 26.25 -9.82 -8.60
N ASP A 343 25.29 -8.89 -8.46
CA ASP A 343 25.10 -7.76 -9.37
C ASP A 343 25.12 -6.42 -8.61
N PRO A 344 26.32 -5.88 -8.33
CA PRO A 344 26.45 -4.59 -7.63
C PRO A 344 25.97 -3.38 -8.43
N ALA A 345 25.65 -3.55 -9.70
CA ALA A 345 25.14 -2.49 -10.57
C ALA A 345 23.60 -2.43 -10.63
N ASN A 346 22.89 -3.36 -10.00
CA ASN A 346 21.44 -3.43 -10.04
C ASN A 346 20.80 -2.30 -9.21
N THR A 347 20.48 -1.20 -9.88
CA THR A 347 19.90 0.01 -9.26
C THR A 347 18.56 -0.27 -8.58
N ARG A 348 17.71 -1.13 -9.19
CA ARG A 348 16.41 -1.51 -8.61
C ARG A 348 16.56 -2.26 -7.29
N SER A 349 17.56 -3.12 -7.19
CA SER A 349 17.87 -3.83 -5.94
C SER A 349 18.24 -2.87 -4.80
N TYR A 350 18.91 -1.75 -5.08
CA TYR A 350 19.18 -0.73 -4.06
C TYR A 350 17.92 0.01 -3.61
N ALA A 351 17.01 0.34 -4.53
CA ALA A 351 15.72 0.96 -4.19
C ALA A 351 14.90 0.06 -3.24
N GLU A 352 14.76 -1.21 -3.62
CA GLU A 352 14.01 -2.19 -2.83
C GLU A 352 14.70 -2.54 -1.51
N LEU A 353 16.04 -2.63 -1.49
CA LEU A 353 16.78 -2.78 -0.25
C LEU A 353 16.48 -1.63 0.71
N GLY A 354 16.47 -0.39 0.23
CA GLY A 354 16.13 0.78 1.02
C GLY A 354 14.73 0.68 1.64
N MET A 355 13.73 0.29 0.83
CA MET A 355 12.38 0.06 1.31
C MET A 355 12.31 -1.04 2.39
N HIS A 356 12.98 -2.17 2.16
CA HIS A 356 12.96 -3.27 3.12
C HIS A 356 13.70 -2.92 4.41
N LEU A 357 14.80 -2.17 4.34
CA LEU A 357 15.53 -1.67 5.51
C LEU A 357 14.67 -0.71 6.35
N LEU A 358 13.87 0.16 5.72
CA LEU A 358 12.89 0.98 6.44
C LEU A 358 11.86 0.13 7.17
N ARG A 359 11.38 -0.95 6.57
CA ARG A 359 10.42 -1.88 7.19
C ARG A 359 11.02 -2.64 8.38
N THR A 360 12.34 -2.88 8.37
CA THR A 360 13.05 -3.51 9.50
C THR A 360 13.62 -2.51 10.51
N GLY A 361 13.46 -1.20 10.29
CA GLY A 361 13.89 -0.13 11.18
C GLY A 361 15.35 0.35 10.99
N ASP A 362 16.06 -0.14 9.97
CA ASP A 362 17.42 0.32 9.63
C ASP A 362 17.38 1.54 8.70
N GLU A 363 17.04 2.71 9.25
CA GLU A 363 16.97 3.95 8.47
C GLU A 363 18.33 4.44 7.93
N PRO A 364 19.43 4.36 8.70
CA PRO A 364 20.75 4.72 8.17
C PRO A 364 21.14 3.85 6.96
N GLY A 365 20.90 2.54 7.05
CA GLY A 365 21.14 1.61 5.95
C GLY A 365 20.22 1.88 4.74
N ALA A 366 18.96 2.19 5.02
CA ALA A 366 17.98 2.55 4.00
C ALA A 366 18.41 3.81 3.23
N ARG A 367 18.82 4.87 3.93
CA ARG A 367 19.30 6.11 3.29
C ARG A 367 20.46 5.83 2.34
N VAL A 368 21.45 5.08 2.78
CA VAL A 368 22.61 4.73 1.94
C VAL A 368 22.18 3.98 0.67
N ALA A 369 21.26 3.01 0.80
CA ALA A 369 20.78 2.25 -0.34
C ALA A 369 19.96 3.13 -1.31
N LEU A 370 19.06 3.96 -0.79
CA LEU A 370 18.21 4.86 -1.58
C LEU A 370 19.04 5.95 -2.28
N GLU A 371 20.03 6.56 -1.61
CA GLU A 371 20.93 7.54 -2.23
C GLU A 371 21.72 6.90 -3.39
N ARG A 372 22.16 5.66 -3.21
CA ARG A 372 22.84 4.92 -4.28
C ARG A 372 21.91 4.68 -5.47
N SER A 373 20.66 4.24 -5.22
CA SER A 373 19.68 4.06 -6.28
C SER A 373 19.37 5.36 -7.00
N PHE A 374 19.12 6.44 -6.25
CA PHE A 374 18.77 7.74 -6.82
C PHE A 374 19.89 8.36 -7.66
N ALA A 375 21.15 8.13 -7.30
CA ALA A 375 22.29 8.62 -8.06
C ALA A 375 22.37 8.00 -9.47
N GLU A 376 21.93 6.76 -9.63
CA GLU A 376 21.93 6.02 -10.90
C GLU A 376 20.60 6.17 -11.66
N ASP A 377 19.46 6.21 -10.95
CA ASP A 377 18.12 6.41 -11.53
C ASP A 377 17.30 7.48 -10.77
N PRO A 378 17.48 8.77 -11.11
CA PRO A 378 16.73 9.85 -10.46
C PRO A 378 15.25 9.95 -10.92
N TYR A 379 14.78 9.05 -11.77
CA TYR A 379 13.39 9.00 -12.23
C TYR A 379 12.51 8.10 -11.35
N ASP A 380 13.11 7.28 -10.49
CA ASP A 380 12.35 6.45 -9.56
C ASP A 380 11.66 7.29 -8.49
N VAL A 381 10.36 7.45 -8.66
CA VAL A 381 9.49 8.25 -7.78
C VAL A 381 9.45 7.67 -6.37
N VAL A 382 9.49 6.34 -6.22
CA VAL A 382 9.50 5.67 -4.91
C VAL A 382 10.76 6.05 -4.14
N THR A 383 11.93 5.91 -4.77
CA THR A 383 13.22 6.30 -4.17
C THR A 383 13.24 7.79 -3.79
N TYR A 384 12.74 8.66 -4.69
CA TYR A 384 12.64 10.10 -4.41
C TYR A 384 11.77 10.40 -3.19
N ASN A 385 10.58 9.81 -3.15
CA ASN A 385 9.63 10.01 -2.04
C ASN A 385 10.20 9.52 -0.71
N LEU A 386 10.83 8.34 -0.70
CA LEU A 386 11.43 7.77 0.51
C LEU A 386 12.59 8.62 1.04
N LEU A 387 13.42 9.17 0.16
CA LEU A 387 14.48 10.10 0.58
C LEU A 387 13.89 11.38 1.17
N GLY A 388 12.85 11.95 0.52
CA GLY A 388 12.14 13.11 1.06
C GLY A 388 11.47 12.84 2.41
N LEU A 389 10.91 11.65 2.58
CA LEU A 389 10.37 11.21 3.87
C LEU A 389 11.46 11.14 4.93
N LEU A 390 12.60 10.49 4.65
CA LEU A 390 13.71 10.39 5.57
C LEU A 390 14.22 11.76 6.01
N ASP A 391 14.21 12.76 5.12
CA ASP A 391 14.55 14.14 5.47
C ASP A 391 13.50 14.77 6.40
N SER A 392 12.20 14.42 6.24
CA SER A 392 11.14 14.92 7.10
C SER A 392 11.17 14.33 8.52
N LEU A 393 11.78 13.15 8.72
CA LEU A 393 11.92 12.54 10.04
C LEU A 393 12.85 13.34 10.98
N ASP A 394 13.63 14.28 10.48
CA ASP A 394 14.40 15.24 11.29
C ASP A 394 13.48 16.16 12.12
N ASP A 395 12.22 16.31 11.75
CA ASP A 395 11.21 17.05 12.50
C ASP A 395 10.47 16.22 13.56
N PHE A 396 10.86 14.96 13.74
CA PHE A 396 10.26 14.06 14.71
C PHE A 396 11.09 13.99 16.00
N GLU A 397 10.41 13.94 17.13
CA GLU A 397 10.99 13.67 18.44
C GLU A 397 10.85 12.19 18.78
N THR A 398 11.89 11.64 19.38
CA THR A 398 11.94 10.23 19.80
C THR A 398 11.80 10.10 21.31
N PHE A 399 10.93 9.21 21.75
CA PHE A 399 10.65 8.90 23.15
C PHE A 399 10.87 7.41 23.39
N GLU A 400 11.59 7.04 24.43
CA GLU A 400 11.93 5.67 24.75
C GLU A 400 11.34 5.26 26.10
N MET A 401 10.82 4.02 26.20
CA MET A 401 10.34 3.41 27.42
C MET A 401 10.55 1.89 27.37
N GLY A 402 11.64 1.41 27.96
CA GLY A 402 12.06 0.02 27.81
C GLY A 402 12.37 -0.32 26.37
N ASP A 403 11.72 -1.35 25.84
CA ASP A 403 11.88 -1.75 24.43
C ASP A 403 10.93 -1.02 23.46
N LEU A 404 10.13 -0.08 23.95
CA LEU A 404 9.24 0.74 23.13
C LEU A 404 9.93 2.06 22.76
N VAL A 405 9.97 2.34 21.47
CA VAL A 405 10.44 3.60 20.89
C VAL A 405 9.28 4.24 20.15
N VAL A 406 8.91 5.48 20.50
CA VAL A 406 7.82 6.22 19.86
C VAL A 406 8.38 7.46 19.19
N ARG A 407 8.02 7.70 17.95
CA ARG A 407 8.36 8.89 17.18
C ARG A 407 7.13 9.67 16.83
N LEU A 408 7.14 10.95 17.15
CA LEU A 408 6.05 11.89 16.91
C LEU A 408 6.61 13.17 16.30
N HIS A 409 5.90 13.73 15.36
CA HIS A 409 6.26 15.06 14.86
C HIS A 409 6.26 16.08 16.02
N ARG A 410 7.26 16.98 16.06
CA ARG A 410 7.46 17.95 17.15
C ARG A 410 6.23 18.79 17.49
N ASP A 411 5.38 19.09 16.49
CA ASP A 411 4.16 19.88 16.70
C ASP A 411 3.02 19.07 17.34
N GLU A 412 3.08 17.75 17.30
CA GLU A 412 2.06 16.85 17.85
C GLU A 412 2.52 16.13 19.11
N ALA A 413 3.83 16.03 19.32
CA ALA A 413 4.41 15.36 20.47
C ALA A 413 3.89 15.88 21.82
N PRO A 414 3.70 17.19 22.07
CA PRO A 414 3.17 17.67 23.33
C PRO A 414 1.76 17.15 23.64
N VAL A 415 0.96 16.84 22.62
CA VAL A 415 -0.41 16.33 22.74
C VAL A 415 -0.41 14.80 22.82
N LEU A 416 0.23 14.12 21.86
CA LEU A 416 0.06 12.70 21.65
C LEU A 416 0.96 11.80 22.49
N LYS A 417 2.13 12.30 22.93
CA LYS A 417 3.17 11.50 23.58
C LYS A 417 2.63 10.55 24.65
N ASN A 418 1.94 11.11 25.65
CA ASN A 418 1.51 10.34 26.80
C ASN A 418 0.43 9.32 26.45
N TYR A 419 -0.43 9.64 25.51
CA TYR A 419 -1.50 8.76 25.04
C TYR A 419 -0.92 7.61 24.21
N VAL A 420 -0.09 7.89 23.21
CA VAL A 420 0.53 6.87 22.34
C VAL A 420 1.39 5.92 23.17
N MET A 421 2.25 6.45 24.03
CA MET A 421 3.11 5.63 24.88
C MET A 421 2.30 4.74 25.82
N SER A 422 1.23 5.27 26.43
CA SER A 422 0.36 4.51 27.34
C SER A 422 -0.37 3.37 26.61
N VAL A 423 -0.95 3.63 25.44
CA VAL A 423 -1.66 2.60 24.65
C VAL A 423 -0.70 1.52 24.17
N ALA A 424 0.43 1.91 23.57
CA ALA A 424 1.42 0.97 23.04
C ALA A 424 2.02 0.09 24.15
N GLN A 425 2.39 0.70 25.30
CA GLN A 425 2.94 -0.04 26.44
C GLN A 425 1.93 -1.02 27.01
N ARG A 426 0.67 -0.59 27.19
CA ARG A 426 -0.39 -1.48 27.66
C ARG A 426 -0.63 -2.63 26.68
N ALA A 427 -0.67 -2.34 25.38
CA ALA A 427 -0.83 -3.38 24.37
C ALA A 427 0.30 -4.41 24.42
N LEU A 428 1.57 -3.97 24.48
CA LEU A 428 2.71 -4.88 24.61
C LEU A 428 2.61 -5.78 25.84
N VAL A 429 2.31 -5.21 27.00
CA VAL A 429 2.21 -5.95 28.27
C VAL A 429 1.06 -6.94 28.22
N ASP A 430 -0.14 -6.50 27.83
CA ASP A 430 -1.35 -7.32 27.86
C ASP A 430 -1.28 -8.46 26.85
N LEU A 431 -0.82 -8.17 25.63
CA LEU A 431 -0.73 -9.15 24.55
C LEU A 431 0.42 -10.15 24.80
N SER A 432 1.60 -9.68 25.22
CA SER A 432 2.70 -10.57 25.60
C SER A 432 2.30 -11.54 26.72
N ALA A 433 1.65 -11.04 27.74
CA ALA A 433 1.16 -11.87 28.85
C ALA A 433 0.10 -12.88 28.39
N ARG A 434 -0.81 -12.47 27.51
CA ARG A 434 -1.90 -13.30 26.98
C ARG A 434 -1.40 -14.45 26.12
N TYR A 435 -0.46 -14.18 25.22
CA TYR A 435 0.10 -15.20 24.32
C TYR A 435 1.31 -15.91 24.89
N GLY A 436 1.78 -15.52 26.09
CA GLY A 436 2.96 -16.10 26.72
C GLY A 436 4.21 -15.97 25.83
N PHE A 437 4.32 -14.83 25.15
CA PHE A 437 5.37 -14.55 24.17
C PHE A 437 6.17 -13.31 24.56
N GLU A 438 7.49 -13.41 24.57
CA GLU A 438 8.39 -12.28 24.79
C GLU A 438 8.75 -11.64 23.45
N VAL A 439 8.34 -10.41 23.27
CA VAL A 439 8.56 -9.67 22.04
C VAL A 439 10.04 -9.26 21.92
N GLU A 440 10.64 -9.49 20.77
CA GLU A 440 11.98 -9.04 20.47
C GLU A 440 11.96 -7.54 20.07
N GLY A 441 12.50 -6.69 20.94
CA GLY A 441 12.57 -5.24 20.75
C GLY A 441 13.87 -4.77 20.10
N PRO A 442 14.04 -3.44 19.89
CA PRO A 442 13.05 -2.40 20.18
C PRO A 442 11.88 -2.39 19.19
N ILE A 443 10.68 -2.03 19.67
CA ILE A 443 9.50 -1.81 18.83
C ILE A 443 9.38 -0.31 18.57
N LEU A 444 9.47 0.05 17.30
CA LEU A 444 9.34 1.43 16.84
C LEU A 444 7.90 1.72 16.43
N VAL A 445 7.30 2.75 17.02
CA VAL A 445 5.97 3.28 16.65
C VAL A 445 6.14 4.67 16.09
N GLU A 446 5.74 4.88 14.84
CA GLU A 446 5.82 6.16 14.14
C GLU A 446 4.40 6.65 13.80
N VAL A 447 4.09 7.89 14.20
CA VAL A 447 2.78 8.51 13.97
C VAL A 447 2.94 9.71 13.05
N PHE A 448 2.28 9.66 11.90
CA PHE A 448 2.46 10.64 10.83
C PHE A 448 1.33 11.67 10.80
N PRO A 449 1.63 12.99 10.85
CA PRO A 449 0.62 14.05 10.82
C PRO A 449 -0.06 14.20 9.47
N ARG A 450 0.52 13.64 8.40
CA ARG A 450 -0.03 13.65 7.05
C ARG A 450 -0.14 12.24 6.51
N HIS A 451 -1.31 11.91 5.98
CA HIS A 451 -1.58 10.61 5.39
C HIS A 451 -0.61 10.24 4.25
N ASP A 452 -0.22 11.22 3.42
CA ASP A 452 0.74 10.98 2.34
C ASP A 452 2.11 10.53 2.86
N ASP A 453 2.57 11.06 4.00
CA ASP A 453 3.85 10.65 4.61
C ASP A 453 3.76 9.22 5.15
N PHE A 454 2.63 8.86 5.80
CA PHE A 454 2.35 7.49 6.20
C PHE A 454 2.32 6.54 4.99
N ALA A 455 1.64 6.93 3.91
CA ALA A 455 1.55 6.13 2.69
C ALA A 455 2.93 5.94 2.04
N VAL A 456 3.74 7.00 1.96
CA VAL A 456 5.14 6.92 1.48
C VAL A 456 5.97 6.02 2.39
N ARG A 457 5.84 6.14 3.71
CA ARG A 457 6.56 5.30 4.68
C ARG A 457 6.25 3.80 4.50
N THR A 458 5.03 3.49 4.16
CA THR A 458 4.50 2.12 4.03
C THR A 458 4.76 1.51 2.66
N LEU A 459 4.51 2.27 1.59
CA LEU A 459 4.53 1.80 0.19
C LEU A 459 5.49 2.57 -0.73
N GLY A 460 6.06 3.69 -0.29
CA GLY A 460 6.89 4.56 -1.12
C GLY A 460 6.11 5.51 -2.03
N LEU A 461 4.79 5.46 -2.03
CA LEU A 461 3.90 6.28 -2.85
C LEU A 461 2.82 6.94 -1.99
N PRO A 462 2.46 8.21 -2.25
CA PRO A 462 1.33 8.86 -1.58
C PRO A 462 -0.02 8.25 -2.03
N GLY A 463 -1.09 8.54 -1.29
CA GLY A 463 -2.45 8.25 -1.73
C GLY A 463 -2.95 6.83 -1.45
N MET A 464 -2.42 6.15 -0.45
CA MET A 464 -2.89 4.84 0.02
C MET A 464 -4.28 4.95 0.68
N ILE A 465 -5.35 4.82 -0.10
CA ILE A 465 -6.72 4.95 0.40
C ILE A 465 -7.06 3.75 1.30
N GLY A 466 -7.58 4.04 2.50
CA GLY A 466 -8.19 3.05 3.41
C GLY A 466 -7.26 2.44 4.46
N ALA A 467 -5.94 2.48 4.32
CA ALA A 467 -5.05 2.07 5.39
C ALA A 467 -4.88 3.17 6.45
N LEU A 468 -4.87 2.78 7.70
CA LEU A 468 -4.80 3.66 8.88
C LEU A 468 -3.54 3.40 9.70
N GLY A 469 -3.01 2.18 9.59
CA GLY A 469 -1.79 1.71 10.20
C GLY A 469 -1.15 0.60 9.38
N ALA A 470 0.07 0.25 9.71
CA ALA A 470 0.80 -0.90 9.18
C ALA A 470 1.87 -1.36 10.15
N CYS A 471 2.02 -2.67 10.29
CA CYS A 471 3.03 -3.29 11.12
C CYS A 471 3.97 -4.17 10.29
N PHE A 472 5.26 -4.03 10.54
CA PHE A 472 6.33 -4.80 9.88
C PHE A 472 7.06 -5.74 10.87
N GLY A 473 6.41 -6.07 11.99
CA GLY A 473 6.95 -6.94 13.03
C GLY A 473 7.68 -6.20 14.14
N LYS A 474 8.59 -5.28 13.83
CA LYS A 474 9.28 -4.41 14.82
C LYS A 474 9.00 -2.92 14.58
N VAL A 475 8.45 -2.57 13.45
CA VAL A 475 8.09 -1.20 13.09
C VAL A 475 6.59 -1.12 12.87
N VAL A 476 5.96 -0.21 13.57
CA VAL A 476 4.54 0.14 13.48
C VAL A 476 4.45 1.57 12.99
N THR A 477 3.69 1.80 11.94
CA THR A 477 3.43 3.13 11.39
C THR A 477 1.93 3.38 11.34
N LEU A 478 1.48 4.59 11.66
CA LEU A 478 0.06 4.92 11.63
C LEU A 478 -0.18 6.39 11.32
N ASP A 479 -1.40 6.66 10.83
CA ASP A 479 -1.91 8.01 10.70
C ASP A 479 -2.08 8.64 12.09
N SER A 480 -1.66 9.91 12.23
CA SER A 480 -2.08 10.74 13.36
C SER A 480 -3.59 11.01 13.29
N PRO A 481 -4.27 11.22 14.43
CA PRO A 481 -5.64 11.75 14.43
C PRO A 481 -5.83 12.99 13.55
N ARG A 482 -4.78 13.81 13.38
CA ARG A 482 -4.79 15.00 12.51
C ARG A 482 -4.73 14.69 11.01
N ALA A 483 -4.25 13.51 10.64
CA ALA A 483 -4.14 13.11 9.23
C ALA A 483 -5.51 12.89 8.57
N ARG A 484 -6.57 12.77 9.36
CA ARG A 484 -7.94 12.47 8.93
C ARG A 484 -8.95 13.40 9.59
N THR A 485 -10.17 13.41 9.04
CA THR A 485 -11.30 14.09 9.69
C THR A 485 -11.65 13.37 11.00
N PRO A 486 -11.85 14.09 12.12
CA PRO A 486 -12.27 13.47 13.37
C PRO A 486 -13.52 12.59 13.19
N GLY A 487 -13.46 11.37 13.70
CA GLY A 487 -14.52 10.37 13.55
C GLY A 487 -14.39 9.43 12.35
N GLU A 488 -13.47 9.66 11.39
CA GLU A 488 -13.19 8.68 10.33
C GLU A 488 -12.58 7.39 10.88
N PHE A 489 -11.77 7.49 11.94
CA PHE A 489 -11.19 6.33 12.61
C PHE A 489 -10.93 6.63 14.11
N ASN A 490 -10.68 5.54 14.85
CA ASN A 490 -10.20 5.63 16.23
C ASN A 490 -8.74 5.20 16.26
N TRP A 491 -7.83 6.15 16.44
CA TRP A 491 -6.40 5.92 16.39
C TRP A 491 -5.87 5.01 17.50
N GLN A 492 -6.52 5.02 18.70
CA GLN A 492 -6.12 4.12 19.79
C GLN A 492 -6.47 2.67 19.47
N SER A 493 -7.65 2.45 18.91
CA SER A 493 -8.08 1.15 18.41
C SER A 493 -7.16 0.64 17.28
N THR A 494 -6.79 1.54 16.36
CA THR A 494 -5.85 1.24 15.28
C THR A 494 -4.45 0.91 15.83
N LEU A 495 -3.92 1.72 16.76
CA LEU A 495 -2.63 1.42 17.38
C LEU A 495 -2.64 0.05 18.08
N TRP A 496 -3.72 -0.29 18.80
CA TRP A 496 -3.85 -1.60 19.42
C TRP A 496 -3.84 -2.74 18.40
N HIS A 497 -4.53 -2.54 17.27
CA HIS A 497 -4.52 -3.48 16.14
C HIS A 497 -3.11 -3.72 15.61
N GLU A 498 -2.36 -2.66 15.36
CA GLU A 498 -0.99 -2.77 14.86
C GLU A 498 -0.04 -3.40 15.89
N MET A 499 -0.24 -3.12 17.18
CA MET A 499 0.52 -3.77 18.25
C MET A 499 0.21 -5.28 18.36
N ALA A 500 -1.01 -5.72 18.02
CA ALA A 500 -1.32 -7.15 17.95
C ALA A 500 -0.57 -7.84 16.80
N HIS A 501 -0.37 -7.14 15.67
CA HIS A 501 0.49 -7.65 14.58
C HIS A 501 1.94 -7.87 15.02
N VAL A 502 2.49 -7.06 15.94
CA VAL A 502 3.84 -7.30 16.47
C VAL A 502 3.96 -8.71 17.05
N ILE A 503 2.96 -9.12 17.85
CA ILE A 503 2.93 -10.47 18.44
C ILE A 503 2.76 -11.55 17.38
N THR A 504 1.76 -11.39 16.49
CA THR A 504 1.42 -12.44 15.52
C THR A 504 2.53 -12.66 14.50
N LEU A 505 3.17 -11.60 14.04
CA LEU A 505 4.29 -11.68 13.08
C LEU A 505 5.53 -12.28 13.72
N GLN A 506 5.92 -11.84 14.92
CA GLN A 506 7.10 -12.39 15.57
C GLN A 506 6.89 -13.83 16.03
N MET A 507 5.74 -14.16 16.63
CA MET A 507 5.44 -15.51 17.13
C MET A 507 5.36 -16.56 16.01
N SER A 508 4.99 -16.14 14.81
CA SER A 508 4.91 -16.98 13.62
C SER A 508 6.15 -16.92 12.72
N ASN A 509 7.25 -16.33 13.18
CA ASN A 509 8.41 -16.07 12.32
C ASN A 509 8.02 -15.43 10.98
N GLN A 510 7.06 -14.48 11.03
CA GLN A 510 6.54 -13.74 9.88
C GLN A 510 5.83 -14.61 8.80
N ARG A 511 5.35 -15.82 9.18
CA ARG A 511 4.67 -16.76 8.27
C ARG A 511 3.16 -16.86 8.45
N VAL A 512 2.59 -16.09 9.39
CA VAL A 512 1.15 -16.09 9.63
C VAL A 512 0.36 -15.67 8.40
N PRO A 513 -0.70 -16.39 7.99
CA PRO A 513 -1.55 -15.97 6.89
C PRO A 513 -2.39 -14.74 7.29
N ARG A 514 -2.77 -13.96 6.28
CA ARG A 514 -3.42 -12.67 6.50
C ARG A 514 -4.74 -12.81 7.27
N TRP A 515 -5.53 -13.85 6.99
CA TRP A 515 -6.77 -14.08 7.69
C TRP A 515 -6.60 -14.23 9.22
N LEU A 516 -5.53 -14.89 9.67
CA LEU A 516 -5.29 -15.09 11.10
C LEU A 516 -4.73 -13.84 11.76
N THR A 517 -3.73 -13.18 11.17
CA THR A 517 -3.14 -11.99 11.76
C THR A 517 -4.12 -10.83 11.83
N GLU A 518 -4.90 -10.57 10.76
CA GLU A 518 -5.91 -9.51 10.72
C GLU A 518 -7.12 -9.85 11.61
N GLY A 519 -7.59 -11.10 11.54
CA GLY A 519 -8.68 -11.57 12.38
C GLY A 519 -8.35 -11.49 13.87
N LEU A 520 -7.12 -11.85 14.23
CA LEU A 520 -6.65 -11.79 15.62
C LEU A 520 -6.48 -10.34 16.09
N SER A 521 -5.90 -9.47 15.28
CA SER A 521 -5.74 -8.05 15.62
C SER A 521 -7.10 -7.38 15.85
N THR A 522 -8.08 -7.64 14.99
CA THR A 522 -9.46 -7.14 15.17
C THR A 522 -10.15 -7.75 16.40
N PHE A 523 -9.93 -9.03 16.68
CA PHE A 523 -10.43 -9.70 17.89
C PHE A 523 -9.83 -9.09 19.15
N GLU A 524 -8.55 -8.79 19.16
CA GLU A 524 -7.86 -8.19 20.31
C GLU A 524 -8.27 -6.73 20.54
N GLN A 525 -8.68 -5.98 19.51
CA GLN A 525 -9.35 -4.68 19.69
C GLN A 525 -10.62 -4.84 20.54
N LYS A 526 -11.50 -5.78 20.19
CA LYS A 526 -12.74 -6.05 20.94
C LYS A 526 -12.48 -6.49 22.39
N ARG A 527 -11.39 -7.23 22.61
CA ARG A 527 -10.99 -7.68 23.97
C ARG A 527 -10.39 -6.55 24.80
N ALA A 528 -9.66 -5.65 24.17
CA ALA A 528 -9.09 -4.49 24.86
C ALA A 528 -10.17 -3.55 25.34
N ARG A 529 -11.18 -3.31 24.49
CA ARG A 529 -12.35 -2.48 24.81
C ARG A 529 -13.57 -3.02 24.06
N ALA A 530 -14.65 -3.18 24.81
CA ALA A 530 -15.88 -3.77 24.29
C ALA A 530 -16.59 -2.90 23.22
N ASP A 531 -16.31 -1.62 23.17
CA ASP A 531 -16.83 -0.66 22.19
C ASP A 531 -16.00 -0.60 20.90
N TRP A 532 -14.78 -1.17 20.86
CA TRP A 532 -13.97 -1.20 19.64
C TRP A 532 -14.42 -2.31 18.66
N ALA A 533 -14.34 -2.04 17.37
CA ALA A 533 -14.62 -2.97 16.26
C ALA A 533 -16.01 -3.63 16.31
N ARG A 534 -17.06 -2.89 16.75
CA ARG A 534 -18.46 -3.35 16.81
C ARG A 534 -19.35 -2.82 15.68
N ASP A 535 -18.90 -1.85 14.94
CA ASP A 535 -19.64 -1.15 13.88
C ASP A 535 -19.90 -1.99 12.62
N GLN A 536 -19.37 -3.21 12.55
CA GLN A 536 -19.47 -4.10 11.39
C GLN A 536 -20.59 -5.16 11.47
N ASP A 537 -21.22 -5.36 12.62
CA ASP A 537 -22.21 -6.42 12.84
C ASP A 537 -23.39 -6.33 11.85
N LEU A 538 -23.88 -5.11 11.59
CA LEU A 538 -24.99 -4.86 10.66
C LEU A 538 -24.58 -5.12 9.19
N GLY A 539 -23.39 -4.70 8.79
CA GLY A 539 -22.84 -4.96 7.46
C GLY A 539 -22.67 -6.45 7.20
N PHE A 540 -22.18 -7.19 8.20
CA PHE A 540 -22.02 -8.65 8.09
C PHE A 540 -23.36 -9.38 7.96
N ALA A 541 -24.35 -8.98 8.74
CA ALA A 541 -25.71 -9.54 8.61
C ALA A 541 -26.34 -9.28 7.23
N THR A 542 -26.03 -8.13 6.62
CA THR A 542 -26.45 -7.80 5.26
C THR A 542 -25.74 -8.68 4.23
N ALA A 543 -24.41 -8.85 4.35
CA ALA A 543 -23.64 -9.70 3.47
C ALA A 543 -24.08 -11.17 3.51
N LEU A 544 -24.50 -11.66 4.70
CA LEU A 544 -25.10 -13.00 4.84
C LEU A 544 -26.41 -13.17 4.04
N ASN A 545 -27.18 -12.09 3.81
CA ASN A 545 -28.37 -12.14 2.95
C ASN A 545 -28.06 -12.15 1.46
N GLN A 546 -26.88 -11.64 1.07
CA GLN A 546 -26.43 -11.49 -0.32
C GLN A 546 -25.54 -12.65 -0.76
N ASP A 547 -25.28 -13.64 0.11
CA ASP A 547 -24.31 -14.72 -0.08
C ASP A 547 -22.89 -14.22 -0.38
N ASP A 548 -22.53 -13.02 0.14
CA ASP A 548 -21.22 -12.38 -0.05
C ASP A 548 -20.19 -12.77 1.03
N VAL A 549 -20.52 -13.73 1.88
CA VAL A 549 -19.61 -14.24 2.93
C VAL A 549 -18.70 -15.32 2.32
N LEU A 550 -17.40 -15.18 2.59
CA LEU A 550 -16.36 -16.05 2.04
C LEU A 550 -16.36 -17.43 2.75
N SER A 551 -16.06 -18.50 1.99
CA SER A 551 -15.68 -19.75 2.61
C SER A 551 -14.36 -19.59 3.38
N LEU A 552 -14.10 -20.41 4.42
CA LEU A 552 -12.84 -20.32 5.16
C LEU A 552 -11.62 -20.59 4.27
N ARG A 553 -11.76 -21.40 3.21
CA ARG A 553 -10.69 -21.64 2.22
C ARG A 553 -10.38 -20.40 1.38
N ASP A 554 -11.39 -19.58 1.11
CA ASP A 554 -11.26 -18.37 0.30
C ASP A 554 -10.98 -17.12 1.14
N LEU A 555 -11.09 -17.22 2.48
CA LEU A 555 -11.01 -16.07 3.39
C LEU A 555 -9.68 -15.30 3.24
N ASN A 556 -8.56 -16.01 3.07
CA ASN A 556 -7.26 -15.36 2.90
C ASN A 556 -7.17 -14.54 1.60
N SER A 557 -7.81 -14.99 0.52
CA SER A 557 -7.87 -14.28 -0.76
C SER A 557 -8.80 -13.05 -0.71
N GLY A 558 -9.73 -13.01 0.24
CA GLY A 558 -10.64 -11.89 0.44
C GLY A 558 -9.93 -10.58 0.78
N PHE A 559 -8.74 -10.65 1.35
CA PHE A 559 -7.93 -9.47 1.68
C PHE A 559 -7.20 -8.85 0.49
N SER A 560 -7.22 -9.47 -0.68
CA SER A 560 -6.57 -8.97 -1.90
C SER A 560 -7.54 -8.24 -2.83
N ARG A 561 -8.83 -8.19 -2.49
CA ARG A 561 -9.89 -7.61 -3.34
C ARG A 561 -10.59 -6.46 -2.62
N PRO A 562 -10.65 -5.26 -3.21
CA PRO A 562 -11.29 -4.08 -2.60
C PRO A 562 -12.74 -4.33 -2.15
N GLU A 563 -13.48 -5.15 -2.91
CA GLU A 563 -14.91 -5.41 -2.65
C GLU A 563 -15.14 -6.28 -1.42
N THR A 564 -14.17 -7.15 -1.08
CA THR A 564 -14.31 -8.12 0.02
C THR A 564 -13.45 -7.82 1.22
N ILE A 565 -12.51 -6.88 1.12
CA ILE A 565 -11.48 -6.65 2.16
C ILE A 565 -12.09 -6.32 3.54
N SER A 566 -13.03 -5.39 3.62
CA SER A 566 -13.66 -5.02 4.91
C SER A 566 -14.42 -6.20 5.53
N MET A 567 -15.08 -6.99 4.67
CA MET A 567 -15.80 -8.19 5.10
C MET A 567 -14.84 -9.27 5.58
N ALA A 568 -13.71 -9.45 4.90
CA ALA A 568 -12.69 -10.42 5.28
C ALA A 568 -12.09 -10.12 6.68
N TYR A 569 -11.83 -8.85 7.00
CA TYR A 569 -11.40 -8.42 8.35
C TYR A 569 -12.39 -8.84 9.42
N PHE A 570 -13.66 -8.50 9.24
CA PHE A 570 -14.69 -8.81 10.21
C PHE A 570 -14.94 -10.30 10.33
N GLN A 571 -15.12 -11.01 9.20
CA GLN A 571 -15.33 -12.46 9.18
C GLN A 571 -14.17 -13.21 9.84
N ALA A 572 -12.92 -12.81 9.56
CA ALA A 572 -11.75 -13.41 10.19
C ALA A 572 -11.75 -13.19 11.70
N SER A 573 -12.17 -12.02 12.20
CA SER A 573 -12.27 -11.77 13.65
C SER A 573 -13.34 -12.63 14.30
N VAL A 574 -14.47 -12.86 13.64
CA VAL A 574 -15.56 -13.75 14.13
C VAL A 574 -15.09 -15.21 14.14
N LEU A 575 -14.27 -15.62 13.14
CA LEU A 575 -13.66 -16.95 13.11
C LEU A 575 -12.67 -17.14 14.26
N VAL A 576 -11.80 -16.17 14.52
CA VAL A 576 -10.87 -16.22 15.66
C VAL A 576 -11.64 -16.30 16.98
N GLU A 577 -12.68 -15.49 17.15
CA GLU A 577 -13.57 -15.55 18.33
C GLU A 577 -14.20 -16.94 18.48
N HIS A 578 -14.66 -17.55 17.39
CA HIS A 578 -15.20 -18.90 17.37
C HIS A 578 -14.15 -19.95 17.78
N ILE A 579 -12.93 -19.87 17.24
CA ILE A 579 -11.82 -20.78 17.60
C ILE A 579 -11.51 -20.65 19.09
N VAL A 580 -11.35 -19.44 19.60
CA VAL A 580 -11.06 -19.21 21.03
C VAL A 580 -12.19 -19.75 21.93
N ALA A 581 -13.45 -19.50 21.57
CA ALA A 581 -14.61 -19.92 22.37
C ALA A 581 -14.80 -21.44 22.43
N HIS A 582 -14.50 -22.16 21.34
CA HIS A 582 -14.79 -23.61 21.25
C HIS A 582 -13.56 -24.48 21.47
N TYR A 583 -12.36 -24.02 21.12
CA TYR A 583 -11.13 -24.79 21.19
C TYR A 583 -10.13 -24.24 22.22
N GLY A 584 -10.39 -23.03 22.75
CA GLY A 584 -9.58 -22.40 23.79
C GLY A 584 -8.50 -21.44 23.24
N GLU A 585 -8.04 -20.54 24.11
CA GLU A 585 -7.04 -19.51 23.75
C GLU A 585 -5.69 -20.11 23.32
N GLY A 586 -5.29 -21.23 23.90
CA GLY A 586 -4.03 -21.89 23.56
C GLY A 586 -3.93 -22.31 22.10
N THR A 587 -5.07 -22.61 21.45
CA THR A 587 -5.13 -23.02 20.04
C THR A 587 -4.59 -21.93 19.08
N ILE A 588 -4.82 -20.65 19.40
CA ILE A 588 -4.26 -19.55 18.60
C ILE A 588 -2.74 -19.54 18.67
N GLY A 589 -2.19 -19.71 19.88
CA GLY A 589 -0.73 -19.81 20.06
C GLY A 589 -0.13 -21.02 19.34
N ASP A 590 -0.84 -22.16 19.32
CA ASP A 590 -0.41 -23.35 18.60
C ASP A 590 -0.43 -23.15 17.09
N LEU A 591 -1.46 -22.49 16.56
CA LEU A 591 -1.55 -22.09 15.14
C LEU A 591 -0.40 -21.16 14.73
N LEU A 592 -0.13 -20.11 15.52
CA LEU A 592 0.94 -19.16 15.21
C LEU A 592 2.31 -19.86 15.19
N ARG A 593 2.57 -20.79 16.14
CA ARG A 593 3.80 -21.59 16.15
C ARG A 593 3.87 -22.55 14.96
N ALA A 594 2.77 -23.21 14.60
CA ALA A 594 2.71 -24.12 13.47
C ALA A 594 3.03 -23.40 12.15
N TYR A 595 2.51 -22.17 11.95
CA TYR A 595 2.91 -21.33 10.82
C TYR A 595 4.39 -20.94 10.91
N GLY A 596 4.88 -20.62 12.10
CA GLY A 596 6.30 -20.32 12.34
C GLY A 596 7.24 -21.47 11.97
N ASP A 597 6.75 -22.70 12.05
CA ASP A 597 7.44 -23.91 11.63
C ASP A 597 7.33 -24.19 10.11
N GLY A 598 6.69 -23.27 9.35
CA GLY A 598 6.57 -23.35 7.88
C GLY A 598 5.40 -24.24 7.40
N LEU A 599 4.44 -24.57 8.26
CA LEU A 599 3.26 -25.35 7.86
C LEU A 599 2.27 -24.49 7.09
N ASP A 600 1.65 -25.06 6.06
CA ASP A 600 0.51 -24.45 5.39
C ASP A 600 -0.74 -24.45 6.29
N THR A 601 -1.81 -23.75 5.86
CA THR A 601 -3.02 -23.61 6.67
C THR A 601 -3.67 -24.95 7.04
N GLU A 602 -3.71 -25.91 6.12
CA GLU A 602 -4.34 -27.20 6.37
C GLU A 602 -3.55 -28.03 7.39
N ALA A 603 -2.23 -28.05 7.23
CA ALA A 603 -1.31 -28.73 8.15
C ALA A 603 -1.28 -28.04 9.53
N ALA A 604 -1.26 -26.71 9.58
CA ALA A 604 -1.26 -25.96 10.83
C ALA A 604 -2.56 -26.15 11.61
N LEU A 605 -3.71 -26.15 10.96
CA LEU A 605 -5.01 -26.48 11.56
C LEU A 605 -4.99 -27.91 12.12
N ALA A 606 -4.57 -28.89 11.30
CA ALA A 606 -4.52 -30.28 11.72
C ALA A 606 -3.59 -30.50 12.91
N GLN A 607 -2.40 -29.88 12.92
CA GLN A 607 -1.47 -29.95 14.06
C GLN A 607 -2.06 -29.33 15.32
N SER A 608 -2.89 -28.29 15.20
CA SER A 608 -3.59 -27.65 16.31
C SER A 608 -4.88 -28.37 16.71
N GLY A 609 -5.15 -29.55 16.17
CA GLY A 609 -6.33 -30.36 16.48
C GLY A 609 -7.62 -29.88 15.81
N LEU A 610 -7.51 -29.06 14.76
CA LEU A 610 -8.63 -28.53 13.98
C LEU A 610 -8.71 -29.26 12.63
N ASP A 611 -9.92 -29.67 12.25
CA ASP A 611 -10.21 -30.12 10.89
C ASP A 611 -10.91 -29.01 10.12
N PHE A 612 -10.48 -28.75 8.90
CA PHE A 612 -10.93 -27.61 8.11
C PHE A 612 -12.44 -27.63 7.83
N ASP A 613 -12.96 -28.78 7.44
CA ASP A 613 -14.38 -28.92 7.07
C ASP A 613 -15.28 -28.92 8.32
N ILE A 614 -14.78 -29.51 9.43
CA ILE A 614 -15.45 -29.43 10.74
C ILE A 614 -15.48 -27.99 11.25
N LEU A 615 -14.38 -27.26 11.11
CA LEU A 615 -14.30 -25.86 11.50
C LEU A 615 -15.27 -24.99 10.70
N GLN A 616 -15.34 -25.18 9.38
CA GLN A 616 -16.32 -24.49 8.52
C GLN A 616 -17.74 -24.77 8.98
N ALA A 617 -18.11 -26.04 9.14
CA ALA A 617 -19.48 -26.40 9.52
C ALA A 617 -19.84 -25.86 10.92
N SER A 618 -18.91 -25.89 11.89
CA SER A 618 -19.15 -25.35 13.23
C SER A 618 -19.22 -23.83 13.23
N PHE A 619 -18.43 -23.16 12.40
CA PHE A 619 -18.46 -21.72 12.20
C PHE A 619 -19.77 -21.26 11.59
N ASP A 620 -20.27 -21.95 10.56
CA ASP A 620 -21.56 -21.63 9.93
C ASP A 620 -22.72 -21.70 10.94
N VAL A 621 -22.72 -22.70 11.81
CA VAL A 621 -23.69 -22.81 12.90
C VAL A 621 -23.56 -21.65 13.89
N ALA A 622 -22.35 -21.28 14.25
CA ALA A 622 -22.10 -20.17 15.17
C ALA A 622 -22.52 -18.81 14.57
N VAL A 623 -22.22 -18.59 13.30
CA VAL A 623 -22.64 -17.40 12.53
C VAL A 623 -24.18 -17.30 12.48
N GLU A 624 -24.87 -18.38 12.14
CA GLU A 624 -26.36 -18.37 12.14
C GLU A 624 -26.94 -18.17 13.55
N ALA A 625 -26.33 -18.75 14.58
CA ALA A 625 -26.77 -18.54 15.96
C ALA A 625 -26.59 -17.10 16.44
N ARG A 626 -25.52 -16.43 16.03
CA ARG A 626 -25.21 -15.04 16.42
C ARG A 626 -25.94 -14.01 15.56
N PHE A 627 -25.90 -14.17 14.26
CA PHE A 627 -26.38 -13.16 13.31
C PHE A 627 -27.73 -13.49 12.66
N GLY A 628 -28.30 -14.68 12.88
CA GLY A 628 -29.50 -15.12 12.20
C GLY A 628 -30.73 -14.25 12.45
N ASP A 629 -30.94 -13.75 13.69
CA ASP A 629 -32.02 -12.81 14.01
C ASP A 629 -31.80 -11.47 13.31
N LEU A 630 -30.59 -10.92 13.41
CA LEU A 630 -30.22 -9.66 12.76
C LEU A 630 -30.32 -9.78 11.23
N ARG A 631 -29.83 -10.90 10.65
CA ARG A 631 -29.98 -11.20 9.22
C ARG A 631 -31.43 -11.21 8.78
N ARG A 632 -32.34 -11.80 9.57
CA ARG A 632 -33.79 -11.78 9.27
C ARG A 632 -34.34 -10.38 9.37
N ALA A 633 -33.93 -9.61 10.36
CA ALA A 633 -34.37 -8.21 10.52
C ALA A 633 -33.91 -7.30 9.39
N MET A 634 -32.76 -7.59 8.77
CA MET A 634 -32.25 -6.81 7.62
C MET A 634 -32.97 -7.07 6.31
N ARG A 635 -33.86 -8.07 6.22
CA ARG A 635 -34.66 -8.31 5.01
C ARG A 635 -35.75 -7.25 4.88
N GLY A 636 -35.85 -6.64 3.70
CA GLY A 636 -36.86 -5.64 3.39
C GLY A 636 -37.42 -5.79 1.98
N PRO A 637 -38.53 -5.11 1.65
CA PRO A 637 -39.04 -4.97 0.29
C PRO A 637 -38.28 -3.87 -0.45
N ASP A 638 -37.01 -4.11 -0.78
CA ASP A 638 -36.08 -3.09 -1.31
C ASP A 638 -36.56 -2.49 -2.63
N GLU A 639 -37.15 -3.30 -3.51
CA GLU A 639 -37.72 -2.82 -4.79
C GLU A 639 -38.89 -1.87 -4.54
N GLU A 640 -39.81 -2.21 -3.61
CA GLU A 640 -40.97 -1.40 -3.26
C GLU A 640 -40.54 -0.10 -2.56
N MET A 641 -39.56 -0.17 -1.66
CA MET A 641 -39.01 0.99 -0.97
C MET A 641 -38.32 1.97 -1.92
N SER A 642 -37.66 1.46 -2.97
CA SER A 642 -36.93 2.26 -3.96
C SER A 642 -37.83 2.89 -5.01
N ALA A 643 -39.00 2.31 -5.29
CA ALA A 643 -39.95 2.72 -6.34
C ALA A 643 -40.86 3.87 -5.93
N VAL A 644 -40.80 4.37 -4.69
CA VAL A 644 -41.77 5.32 -4.12
C VAL A 644 -41.52 6.76 -4.54
N GLU A 645 -42.49 7.37 -5.20
CA GLU A 645 -42.54 8.81 -5.46
C GLU A 645 -42.61 9.61 -4.13
N PRO A 646 -41.88 10.73 -3.99
CA PRO A 646 -41.81 11.50 -2.75
C PRO A 646 -43.16 11.86 -2.12
N GLU A 647 -44.17 12.16 -2.97
CA GLU A 647 -45.49 12.61 -2.54
C GLU A 647 -46.32 11.52 -1.83
N ASN A 648 -46.03 10.24 -2.08
CA ASN A 648 -46.78 9.10 -1.52
C ASN A 648 -45.95 8.33 -0.47
N ARG A 649 -44.73 8.79 -0.17
CA ARG A 649 -43.75 8.04 0.60
C ARG A 649 -44.23 7.66 1.99
N LEU A 650 -44.81 8.60 2.75
CA LEU A 650 -45.26 8.32 4.11
C LEU A 650 -46.42 7.29 4.13
N ALA A 651 -47.39 7.44 3.25
CA ALA A 651 -48.52 6.50 3.18
C ALA A 651 -48.08 5.07 2.84
N MET A 652 -47.14 4.94 1.90
CA MET A 652 -46.56 3.66 1.52
C MET A 652 -45.73 3.06 2.64
N LEU A 653 -44.84 3.83 3.29
CA LEU A 653 -44.04 3.34 4.41
C LEU A 653 -44.89 2.91 5.60
N ARG A 654 -46.05 3.51 5.82
CA ARG A 654 -47.06 3.03 6.83
C ARG A 654 -47.59 1.65 6.45
N SER A 655 -47.96 1.45 5.19
CA SER A 655 -48.43 0.13 4.70
C SER A 655 -47.34 -0.92 4.85
N LEU A 656 -46.12 -0.59 4.37
CA LEU A 656 -44.97 -1.48 4.51
C LEU A 656 -44.63 -1.78 5.98
N GLY A 657 -44.77 -0.79 6.89
CA GLY A 657 -44.57 -0.98 8.32
C GLY A 657 -45.56 -1.94 8.96
N GLU A 658 -46.83 -1.96 8.49
CA GLU A 658 -47.83 -2.92 8.93
C GLU A 658 -47.60 -4.31 8.32
N GLU A 659 -47.16 -4.40 7.07
CA GLU A 659 -46.91 -5.65 6.34
C GLU A 659 -45.59 -6.32 6.76
N HIS A 660 -44.55 -5.50 7.07
CA HIS A 660 -43.23 -5.96 7.41
C HIS A 660 -42.75 -5.40 8.77
N PRO A 661 -43.45 -5.65 9.89
CA PRO A 661 -43.08 -5.10 11.19
C PRO A 661 -41.73 -5.59 11.71
N GLY A 662 -41.25 -6.74 11.21
CA GLY A 662 -39.94 -7.31 11.52
C GLY A 662 -38.79 -6.85 10.61
N SER A 663 -38.99 -5.83 9.77
CA SER A 663 -37.96 -5.30 8.88
C SER A 663 -37.35 -4.04 9.43
N PHE A 664 -36.07 -4.10 9.78
CA PHE A 664 -35.31 -2.95 10.26
C PHE A 664 -35.25 -1.80 9.23
N PRO A 665 -34.97 -2.04 7.92
CA PRO A 665 -34.96 -0.96 6.93
C PRO A 665 -36.32 -0.26 6.83
N VAL A 666 -37.41 -0.98 6.90
CA VAL A 666 -38.74 -0.41 6.85
C VAL A 666 -39.04 0.45 8.06
N GLN A 667 -38.75 -0.04 9.29
CA GLN A 667 -38.96 0.72 10.52
C GLN A 667 -38.12 2.00 10.56
N MET A 668 -36.87 1.94 10.13
CA MET A 668 -36.01 3.11 10.01
C MET A 668 -36.54 4.13 9.01
N ALA A 669 -36.94 3.69 7.82
CA ALA A 669 -37.51 4.56 6.80
C ALA A 669 -38.82 5.21 7.26
N LEU A 670 -39.69 4.42 7.89
CA LEU A 670 -40.95 4.90 8.47
C LEU A 670 -40.71 5.92 9.57
N GLY A 671 -39.82 5.63 10.50
CA GLY A 671 -39.46 6.56 11.61
C GLY A 671 -39.02 7.91 11.10
N ARG A 672 -38.10 7.93 10.12
CA ARG A 672 -37.61 9.16 9.48
C ARG A 672 -38.70 9.94 8.75
N ALA A 673 -39.59 9.23 8.02
CA ALA A 673 -40.68 9.86 7.31
C ALA A 673 -41.72 10.48 8.28
N LEU A 674 -42.02 9.79 9.38
CA LEU A 674 -42.93 10.29 10.44
C LEU A 674 -42.33 11.50 11.17
N GLN A 675 -41.05 11.45 11.47
CA GLN A 675 -40.31 12.57 12.09
C GLN A 675 -40.36 13.81 11.17
N ALA A 676 -40.08 13.63 9.88
CA ALA A 676 -40.15 14.70 8.89
C ALA A 676 -41.56 15.30 8.73
N ASP A 677 -42.60 14.51 8.93
CA ASP A 677 -44.00 14.94 8.88
C ASP A 677 -44.50 15.56 10.21
N GLY A 678 -43.65 15.53 11.27
CA GLY A 678 -43.97 16.07 12.59
C GLY A 678 -44.76 15.14 13.51
N GLU A 679 -44.93 13.86 13.13
CA GLU A 679 -45.66 12.85 13.94
C GLU A 679 -44.68 12.18 14.95
N ILE A 680 -44.16 12.97 15.88
CA ILE A 680 -43.03 12.65 16.75
C ILE A 680 -43.25 11.38 17.58
N GLU A 681 -44.45 11.18 18.16
CA GLU A 681 -44.72 9.96 18.97
C GLU A 681 -44.83 8.70 18.11
N ALA A 682 -45.26 8.83 16.83
CA ALA A 682 -45.27 7.71 15.90
C ALA A 682 -43.88 7.39 15.39
N ALA A 683 -43.03 8.41 15.14
CA ALA A 683 -41.64 8.27 14.78
C ALA A 683 -40.87 7.55 15.90
N ALA A 684 -41.05 7.97 17.16
CA ALA A 684 -40.39 7.32 18.29
C ALA A 684 -40.72 5.81 18.35
N ARG A 685 -42.00 5.43 18.20
CA ARG A 685 -42.37 4.00 18.18
C ARG A 685 -41.75 3.20 17.03
N ALA A 686 -41.57 3.81 15.85
CA ALA A 686 -40.92 3.15 14.73
C ALA A 686 -39.41 2.98 14.99
N PHE A 687 -38.75 3.98 15.55
CA PHE A 687 -37.34 3.87 15.93
C PHE A 687 -37.14 2.92 17.11
N GLU A 688 -38.05 2.86 18.10
CA GLU A 688 -37.99 1.86 19.17
C GLU A 688 -38.10 0.44 18.63
N ALA A 689 -39.01 0.20 17.68
CA ALA A 689 -39.12 -1.08 16.99
C ALA A 689 -37.82 -1.40 16.21
N ALA A 690 -37.21 -0.41 15.58
CA ALA A 690 -35.89 -0.57 14.92
C ALA A 690 -34.76 -0.91 15.91
N VAL A 691 -34.76 -0.31 17.13
CA VAL A 691 -33.81 -0.70 18.21
C VAL A 691 -33.96 -2.16 18.60
N GLU A 692 -35.19 -2.65 18.73
CA GLU A 692 -35.44 -4.06 19.08
C GLU A 692 -34.96 -5.02 17.99
N LEU A 693 -35.11 -4.66 16.71
CA LEU A 693 -34.71 -5.46 15.55
C LEU A 693 -33.20 -5.48 15.33
N ALA A 694 -32.53 -4.34 15.53
CA ALA A 694 -31.08 -4.19 15.32
C ALA A 694 -30.47 -3.29 16.41
N PRO A 695 -30.29 -3.80 17.64
CA PRO A 695 -29.74 -3.01 18.75
C PRO A 695 -28.30 -2.56 18.51
N VAL A 696 -27.58 -3.19 17.59
CA VAL A 696 -26.19 -2.95 17.21
C VAL A 696 -26.04 -1.93 16.08
N ALA A 697 -27.13 -1.33 15.59
CA ALA A 697 -27.08 -0.40 14.48
C ALA A 697 -26.33 0.90 14.85
N THR A 698 -25.38 1.30 13.99
CA THR A 698 -24.47 2.42 14.19
C THR A 698 -24.54 3.45 13.06
N GLY A 699 -23.87 4.58 13.21
CA GLY A 699 -23.77 5.64 12.22
C GLY A 699 -25.13 6.13 11.73
N ALA A 700 -25.25 6.36 10.44
CA ALA A 700 -26.50 6.82 9.83
C ALA A 700 -27.67 5.81 9.95
N SER A 701 -27.38 4.57 10.29
CA SER A 701 -28.39 3.51 10.52
C SER A 701 -28.84 3.41 11.98
N SER A 702 -28.24 4.16 12.91
CA SER A 702 -28.64 4.12 14.32
C SER A 702 -30.04 4.68 14.55
N PRO A 703 -31.00 3.92 15.12
CA PRO A 703 -32.29 4.46 15.56
C PRO A 703 -32.18 5.24 16.88
N ARG A 704 -31.07 5.09 17.63
CA ARG A 704 -30.89 5.72 18.94
C ARG A 704 -30.59 7.22 18.84
N VAL A 705 -29.92 7.64 17.76
CA VAL A 705 -29.62 9.07 17.53
C VAL A 705 -30.92 9.88 17.36
N PRO A 706 -31.84 9.54 16.42
CA PRO A 706 -33.12 10.27 16.35
C PRO A 706 -34.00 10.10 17.59
N LEU A 707 -33.92 8.99 18.32
CA LEU A 707 -34.62 8.85 19.60
C LEU A 707 -34.08 9.82 20.66
N ALA A 708 -32.77 10.04 20.69
CA ALA A 708 -32.16 11.04 21.57
C ALA A 708 -32.62 12.47 21.21
N GLU A 709 -32.68 12.80 19.91
CA GLU A 709 -33.20 14.08 19.45
C GLU A 709 -34.64 14.29 19.87
N ILE A 710 -35.52 13.32 19.66
CA ILE A 710 -36.93 13.32 20.10
C ILE A 710 -37.02 13.51 21.63
N ALA A 711 -36.21 12.80 22.39
CA ALA A 711 -36.20 12.94 23.85
C ALA A 711 -35.78 14.34 24.31
N VAL A 712 -34.83 14.99 23.63
CA VAL A 712 -34.46 16.40 23.89
C VAL A 712 -35.62 17.33 23.60
N GLU A 713 -36.29 17.18 22.46
CA GLU A 713 -37.47 17.99 22.10
C GLU A 713 -38.61 17.87 23.12
N GLN A 714 -38.75 16.69 23.72
CA GLN A 714 -39.74 16.43 24.77
C GLN A 714 -39.27 16.88 26.18
N GLY A 715 -38.07 17.44 26.30
CA GLY A 715 -37.50 17.87 27.59
C GLY A 715 -37.03 16.71 28.48
N ASN A 716 -36.87 15.50 27.94
CA ASN A 716 -36.40 14.33 28.67
C ASN A 716 -34.90 14.12 28.49
N THR A 717 -34.11 15.04 29.08
CA THR A 717 -32.63 15.02 28.97
C THR A 717 -32.01 13.69 29.40
N ARG A 718 -32.54 13.05 30.44
CA ARG A 718 -32.02 11.76 30.90
C ARG A 718 -32.16 10.66 29.84
N LEU A 719 -33.34 10.54 29.24
CA LEU A 719 -33.60 9.55 28.21
C LEU A 719 -32.72 9.79 26.95
N ALA A 720 -32.53 11.06 26.61
CA ALA A 720 -31.63 11.43 25.51
C ALA A 720 -30.20 10.96 25.78
N MET A 721 -29.67 11.20 27.00
CA MET A 721 -28.33 10.72 27.38
C MET A 721 -28.27 9.21 27.42
N ASP A 722 -29.32 8.48 27.88
CA ASP A 722 -29.35 7.01 27.86
C ASP A 722 -29.25 6.45 26.44
N HIS A 723 -29.94 7.07 25.46
CA HIS A 723 -29.85 6.67 24.04
C HIS A 723 -28.47 6.94 23.45
N LEU A 724 -27.88 8.12 23.69
CA LEU A 724 -26.57 8.49 23.19
C LEU A 724 -25.45 7.63 23.80
N GLU A 725 -25.50 7.38 25.10
CA GLU A 725 -24.54 6.54 25.79
C GLU A 725 -24.56 5.11 25.25
N THR A 726 -25.77 4.52 25.07
CA THR A 726 -25.89 3.20 24.48
C THR A 726 -25.49 3.16 23.02
N HIS A 727 -25.73 4.21 22.24
CA HIS A 727 -25.26 4.32 20.87
C HIS A 727 -23.72 4.27 20.82
N LEU A 728 -23.04 5.05 21.67
CA LEU A 728 -21.59 5.14 21.75
C LEU A 728 -20.90 3.86 22.26
N GLU A 729 -21.65 2.90 22.87
CA GLU A 729 -21.13 1.56 23.17
C GLU A 729 -20.89 0.71 21.89
N TYR A 730 -21.50 1.07 20.77
CA TYR A 730 -21.37 0.39 19.48
C TYR A 730 -20.63 1.24 18.45
N ASP A 731 -20.66 2.56 18.58
CA ASP A 731 -20.00 3.50 17.66
C ASP A 731 -19.02 4.42 18.38
N HIS A 732 -17.82 3.93 18.59
CA HIS A 732 -16.75 4.65 19.28
C HIS A 732 -16.12 5.77 18.45
N ARG A 733 -16.64 6.06 17.24
CA ARG A 733 -16.13 7.09 16.33
C ARG A 733 -17.09 8.26 16.16
N ASP A 734 -18.33 8.16 16.66
CA ASP A 734 -19.32 9.22 16.52
C ASP A 734 -19.05 10.39 17.48
N ILE A 735 -18.16 11.31 17.03
CA ILE A 735 -17.78 12.50 17.80
C ILE A 735 -18.96 13.44 18.05
N GLU A 736 -19.94 13.52 17.13
CA GLU A 736 -21.07 14.41 17.27
C GLU A 736 -22.03 13.94 18.38
N SER A 737 -22.30 12.63 18.43
CA SER A 737 -23.07 12.05 19.54
C SER A 737 -22.32 12.18 20.88
N ALA A 738 -21.00 12.06 20.89
CA ALA A 738 -20.18 12.27 22.09
C ALA A 738 -20.24 13.73 22.57
N ARG A 739 -20.12 14.70 21.66
CA ARG A 739 -20.27 16.14 21.96
C ARG A 739 -21.67 16.47 22.47
N ARG A 740 -22.71 15.86 21.88
CA ARG A 740 -24.09 16.03 22.32
C ARG A 740 -24.31 15.49 23.75
N LEU A 741 -23.77 14.29 24.03
CA LEU A 741 -23.79 13.67 25.33
C LEU A 741 -23.10 14.57 26.38
N ALA A 742 -21.90 15.09 26.06
CA ALA A 742 -21.14 15.98 26.93
C ALA A 742 -21.95 17.25 27.28
N SER A 743 -22.55 17.92 26.28
CA SER A 743 -23.38 19.11 26.48
C SER A 743 -24.59 18.82 27.39
N LEU A 744 -25.32 17.74 27.16
CA LEU A 744 -26.49 17.38 27.99
C LEU A 744 -26.09 16.98 29.41
N ALA A 745 -24.96 16.32 29.57
CA ALA A 745 -24.40 15.95 30.87
C ALA A 745 -23.94 17.17 31.66
N GLU A 746 -23.33 18.17 31.01
CA GLU A 746 -22.93 19.44 31.60
C GLU A 746 -24.15 20.25 32.07
N GLU A 747 -25.17 20.38 31.20
CA GLU A 747 -26.44 21.09 31.53
C GLU A 747 -27.18 20.45 32.72
N SER A 748 -27.10 19.13 32.86
CA SER A 748 -27.76 18.40 33.95
C SER A 748 -26.90 18.19 35.19
N GLY A 749 -25.60 18.52 35.12
CA GLY A 749 -24.63 18.27 36.18
C GLY A 749 -24.31 16.80 36.41
N ASP A 750 -24.47 15.95 35.38
CA ASP A 750 -24.12 14.50 35.42
C ASP A 750 -22.62 14.30 35.14
N GLU A 751 -21.82 14.50 36.18
CA GLU A 751 -20.35 14.44 36.11
C GLU A 751 -19.79 13.13 35.58
N PRO A 752 -20.31 11.94 35.94
CA PRO A 752 -19.82 10.67 35.36
C PRO A 752 -19.99 10.59 33.85
N ARG A 753 -21.17 11.00 33.33
CA ARG A 753 -21.43 11.00 31.88
C ARG A 753 -20.62 12.07 31.15
N MET A 754 -20.50 13.26 31.76
CA MET A 754 -19.70 14.35 31.24
C MET A 754 -18.23 13.91 31.04
N ARG A 755 -17.65 13.32 32.09
CA ARG A 755 -16.28 12.80 32.02
C ARG A 755 -16.11 11.75 30.90
N ARG A 756 -17.00 10.74 30.86
CA ARG A 756 -16.93 9.67 29.84
C ARG A 756 -17.06 10.22 28.42
N ALA A 757 -17.96 11.17 28.20
CA ALA A 757 -18.13 11.82 26.91
C ALA A 757 -16.89 12.60 26.48
N TYR A 758 -16.27 13.37 27.39
CA TYR A 758 -15.03 14.09 27.09
C TYR A 758 -13.83 13.15 26.88
N GLU A 759 -13.71 12.07 27.66
CA GLU A 759 -12.70 11.03 27.43
C GLU A 759 -12.82 10.45 26.01
N LEU A 760 -14.04 10.19 25.54
CA LEU A 760 -14.28 9.68 24.18
C LEU A 760 -13.96 10.73 23.10
N ILE A 761 -14.31 12.00 23.34
CA ILE A 761 -13.95 13.10 22.40
C ILE A 761 -12.42 13.20 22.27
N VAL A 762 -11.66 13.19 23.39
CA VAL A 762 -10.19 13.20 23.36
C VAL A 762 -9.63 11.97 22.67
N GLU A 763 -10.29 10.83 22.79
CA GLU A 763 -9.87 9.62 22.08
C GLU A 763 -10.04 9.73 20.56
N ILE A 764 -11.12 10.38 20.10
CA ILE A 764 -11.40 10.57 18.67
C ILE A 764 -10.57 11.75 18.13
N ASP A 765 -10.58 12.87 18.84
CA ASP A 765 -9.90 14.12 18.47
C ASP A 765 -9.09 14.67 19.66
N PRO A 766 -7.86 14.19 19.86
CA PRO A 766 -7.02 14.68 20.95
C PRO A 766 -6.51 16.12 20.75
N PHE A 767 -6.85 16.77 19.64
CA PHE A 767 -6.47 18.15 19.33
C PHE A 767 -7.60 19.16 19.57
N ASP A 768 -8.73 18.74 20.14
CA ASP A 768 -9.76 19.64 20.66
C ASP A 768 -9.40 20.06 22.10
N SER A 769 -9.11 21.36 22.31
CA SER A 769 -8.64 21.86 23.61
C SER A 769 -9.71 21.88 24.67
N MET A 770 -10.99 21.96 24.31
CA MET A 770 -12.10 22.12 25.26
C MET A 770 -12.32 20.86 26.13
N PRO A 771 -12.36 19.64 25.58
CA PRO A 771 -12.46 18.43 26.40
C PRO A 771 -11.30 18.28 27.39
N HIS A 772 -10.07 18.64 26.99
CA HIS A 772 -8.92 18.62 27.90
C HIS A 772 -9.08 19.58 29.07
N GLN A 773 -9.59 20.79 28.84
CA GLN A 773 -9.90 21.73 29.93
C GLN A 773 -10.95 21.14 30.86
N ALA A 774 -12.03 20.58 30.33
CA ALA A 774 -13.09 19.99 31.14
C ALA A 774 -12.59 18.80 31.97
N LEU A 775 -11.81 17.89 31.34
CA LEU A 775 -11.20 16.75 32.04
C LEU A 775 -10.20 17.20 33.11
N GLY A 776 -9.40 18.25 32.84
CA GLY A 776 -8.49 18.86 33.79
C GLY A 776 -9.22 19.40 35.03
N GLN A 777 -10.33 20.10 34.83
CA GLN A 777 -11.18 20.59 35.94
C GLN A 777 -11.82 19.44 36.73
N LEU A 778 -12.34 18.41 36.04
CA LEU A 778 -12.93 17.25 36.71
C LEU A 778 -11.90 16.45 37.51
N ALA A 779 -10.69 16.28 37.00
CA ALA A 779 -9.60 15.61 37.70
C ALA A 779 -9.14 16.42 38.93
N LYS A 780 -8.98 17.75 38.79
CA LYS A 780 -8.64 18.66 39.88
C LYS A 780 -9.66 18.61 40.98
N ALA A 781 -10.96 18.60 40.68
CA ALA A 781 -12.03 18.52 41.66
C ALA A 781 -12.02 17.19 42.46
N ARG A 782 -11.31 16.19 42.02
CA ARG A 782 -11.15 14.87 42.68
C ARG A 782 -9.77 14.67 43.30
N ASP A 783 -8.97 15.71 43.36
CA ASP A 783 -7.58 15.70 43.84
C ASP A 783 -6.64 14.79 43.00
N ASP A 784 -7.02 14.46 41.74
CA ASP A 784 -6.15 13.78 40.79
C ASP A 784 -5.30 14.82 40.01
N TYR A 785 -4.32 15.36 40.75
CA TYR A 785 -3.50 16.49 40.25
C TYR A 785 -2.59 16.04 39.07
N GLY A 786 -2.19 14.78 39.00
CA GLY A 786 -1.38 14.26 37.92
C GLY A 786 -2.14 14.28 36.58
N THR A 787 -3.39 13.78 36.59
CA THR A 787 -4.26 13.84 35.41
C THR A 787 -4.65 15.28 35.09
N ALA A 788 -4.99 16.09 36.07
CA ALA A 788 -5.35 17.48 35.86
C ALA A 788 -4.23 18.29 35.21
N ALA A 789 -2.99 18.15 35.68
CA ALA A 789 -1.84 18.84 35.13
C ALA A 789 -1.61 18.41 33.65
N ARG A 790 -1.63 17.11 33.36
CA ARG A 790 -1.47 16.59 32.00
C ARG A 790 -2.52 17.17 31.05
N GLU A 791 -3.78 17.17 31.42
CA GLU A 791 -4.86 17.68 30.57
C GLU A 791 -4.75 19.19 30.34
N PHE A 792 -4.37 19.98 31.33
CA PHE A 792 -4.12 21.40 31.13
C PHE A 792 -2.86 21.67 30.30
N GLU A 793 -1.79 20.91 30.46
CA GLU A 793 -0.59 21.00 29.64
C GLU A 793 -0.93 20.74 28.15
N VAL A 794 -1.70 19.67 27.87
CA VAL A 794 -2.16 19.35 26.52
C VAL A 794 -3.04 20.47 25.96
N SER A 795 -4.01 20.96 26.75
CA SER A 795 -4.86 22.08 26.33
C SER A 795 -4.02 23.32 25.95
N LEU A 796 -3.00 23.67 26.76
CA LEU A 796 -2.09 24.78 26.47
C LEU A 796 -1.27 24.56 25.19
N ALA A 797 -0.84 23.33 24.92
CA ALA A 797 -0.11 22.98 23.71
C ALA A 797 -0.96 23.13 22.44
N ILE A 798 -2.24 22.78 22.53
CA ILE A 798 -3.23 22.96 21.44
C ILE A 798 -3.56 24.45 21.24
N GLY A 799 -3.68 25.20 22.32
CA GLY A 799 -4.07 26.62 22.35
C GLY A 799 -5.54 26.81 22.74
N PRO A 800 -5.83 26.86 24.02
CA PRO A 800 -7.19 27.05 24.54
C PRO A 800 -7.74 28.45 24.25
N VAL A 801 -9.06 28.58 24.26
CA VAL A 801 -9.74 29.86 24.07
C VAL A 801 -9.32 30.88 25.13
N ASP A 802 -9.24 30.47 26.41
CA ASP A 802 -8.71 31.30 27.51
C ASP A 802 -7.37 30.74 28.02
N ARG A 803 -6.31 31.12 27.33
CA ARG A 803 -4.95 30.69 27.66
C ARG A 803 -4.52 31.14 29.05
N VAL A 804 -4.96 32.34 29.48
CA VAL A 804 -4.60 32.90 30.79
C VAL A 804 -5.22 32.09 31.92
N ALA A 805 -6.51 31.81 31.81
CA ALA A 805 -7.20 30.99 32.79
C ALA A 805 -6.60 29.56 32.85
N THR A 806 -6.29 28.97 31.75
CA THR A 806 -5.68 27.62 31.70
C THR A 806 -4.30 27.59 32.39
N HIS A 807 -3.43 28.58 32.16
CA HIS A 807 -2.16 28.71 32.91
C HIS A 807 -2.40 28.82 34.42
N VAL A 808 -3.40 29.57 34.85
CA VAL A 808 -3.73 29.68 36.28
C VAL A 808 -4.28 28.38 36.84
N ASP A 809 -5.17 27.69 36.10
CA ASP A 809 -5.71 26.39 36.52
C ASP A 809 -4.59 25.34 36.65
N LEU A 810 -3.61 25.32 35.72
CA LEU A 810 -2.42 24.47 35.78
C LEU A 810 -1.55 24.85 36.99
N ALA A 811 -1.33 26.13 37.23
CA ALA A 811 -0.55 26.62 38.36
C ALA A 811 -1.18 26.24 39.70
N GLU A 812 -2.51 26.37 39.85
CA GLU A 812 -3.23 25.92 41.04
C GLU A 812 -3.13 24.40 41.24
N THR A 813 -3.18 23.65 40.15
CA THR A 813 -2.99 22.21 40.17
C THR A 813 -1.59 21.83 40.65
N TYR A 814 -0.53 22.47 40.12
CA TYR A 814 0.83 22.24 40.58
C TYR A 814 1.06 22.65 42.03
N LEU A 815 0.44 23.75 42.47
CA LEU A 815 0.56 24.17 43.86
C LEU A 815 -0.09 23.15 44.80
N SER A 816 -1.25 22.59 44.40
CA SER A 816 -1.96 21.56 45.18
C SER A 816 -1.18 20.23 45.19
N ASP A 817 -0.37 19.97 44.16
CA ASP A 817 0.54 18.80 44.01
C ASP A 817 1.92 19.05 44.64
N GLU A 818 2.07 20.14 45.44
CA GLU A 818 3.33 20.56 46.10
C GLU A 818 4.48 20.90 45.12
N ARG A 819 4.22 21.12 43.82
CA ARG A 819 5.15 21.48 42.74
C ARG A 819 5.28 23.02 42.66
N VAL A 820 5.82 23.64 43.66
CA VAL A 820 5.83 25.11 43.85
C VAL A 820 6.56 25.84 42.70
N ASP A 821 7.68 25.29 42.20
CA ASP A 821 8.47 25.93 41.12
C ASP A 821 7.72 25.89 39.80
N ASP A 822 7.03 24.78 39.49
CA ASP A 822 6.19 24.65 38.32
C ASP A 822 4.99 25.58 38.40
N ALA A 823 4.33 25.64 39.54
CA ALA A 823 3.22 26.59 39.80
C ALA A 823 3.66 28.03 39.55
N LYS A 824 4.80 28.42 40.06
CA LYS A 824 5.36 29.78 39.89
C LYS A 824 5.62 30.10 38.42
N ARG A 825 6.16 29.15 37.66
CA ARG A 825 6.41 29.30 36.21
C ARG A 825 5.10 29.57 35.46
N GLU A 826 4.05 28.78 35.73
CA GLU A 826 2.77 28.94 35.05
C GLU A 826 2.05 30.24 35.42
N VAL A 827 2.13 30.68 36.65
CA VAL A 827 1.59 32.01 37.05
C VAL A 827 2.33 33.14 36.32
N ILE A 828 3.65 33.05 36.18
CA ILE A 828 4.41 34.03 35.39
C ILE A 828 3.98 34.05 33.96
N ASN A 829 3.80 32.87 33.32
CA ASN A 829 3.30 32.74 31.95
C ASN A 829 1.93 33.41 31.79
N ALA A 830 1.01 33.19 32.74
CA ALA A 830 -0.29 33.87 32.76
C ALA A 830 -0.16 35.41 32.86
N LEU A 831 0.73 35.92 33.72
CA LEU A 831 0.92 37.37 33.93
C LEU A 831 1.70 38.03 32.77
N GLU A 832 2.52 37.27 32.01
CA GLU A 832 3.12 37.77 30.77
C GLU A 832 2.06 38.05 29.70
N ILE A 833 1.00 37.23 29.64
CA ILE A 833 -0.12 37.43 28.71
C ILE A 833 -1.06 38.53 29.24
N ALA A 834 -1.39 38.48 30.51
CA ALA A 834 -2.33 39.40 31.16
C ALA A 834 -1.78 39.92 32.52
N PRO A 835 -0.98 41.00 32.54
CA PRO A 835 -0.30 41.49 33.76
C PRO A 835 -1.22 41.89 34.93
N ALA A 836 -2.50 42.16 34.68
CA ALA A 836 -3.48 42.58 35.67
C ALA A 836 -4.51 41.49 36.02
N TYR A 837 -4.24 40.23 35.62
CA TYR A 837 -5.19 39.15 35.91
C TYR A 837 -5.21 38.81 37.39
N GLU A 838 -6.29 39.15 38.05
CA GLU A 838 -6.42 39.18 39.52
C GLU A 838 -6.13 37.80 40.14
N ARG A 839 -6.73 36.74 39.60
CA ARG A 839 -6.54 35.38 40.08
C ARG A 839 -5.07 34.92 40.03
N ALA A 840 -4.30 35.30 38.96
CA ALA A 840 -2.88 35.00 38.84
C ALA A 840 -2.04 35.78 39.89
N LEU A 841 -2.37 37.04 40.16
CA LEU A 841 -1.68 37.86 41.17
C LEU A 841 -1.91 37.32 42.60
N GLU A 842 -3.13 36.88 42.91
CA GLU A 842 -3.47 36.23 44.18
C GLU A 842 -2.69 34.92 44.35
N LEU A 843 -2.65 34.09 43.31
CA LEU A 843 -1.92 32.85 43.35
C LEU A 843 -0.42 33.04 43.49
N LEU A 844 0.16 34.07 42.85
CA LEU A 844 1.57 34.43 43.02
C LEU A 844 1.90 34.76 44.46
N LEU A 845 1.01 35.50 45.17
CA LEU A 845 1.18 35.78 46.57
C LEU A 845 1.19 34.51 47.43
N GLN A 846 0.26 33.59 47.17
CA GLN A 846 0.19 32.31 47.89
C GLN A 846 1.46 31.46 47.65
N ILE A 847 1.97 31.41 46.41
CA ILE A 847 3.22 30.72 46.06
C ILE A 847 4.41 31.29 46.80
N VAL A 848 4.50 32.62 46.89
CA VAL A 848 5.61 33.30 47.61
C VAL A 848 5.51 33.01 49.11
N GLU A 849 4.31 33.00 49.70
CA GLU A 849 4.10 32.66 51.11
C GLU A 849 4.41 31.18 51.41
N ALA A 850 4.08 30.25 50.47
CA ALA A 850 4.33 28.83 50.63
C ALA A 850 5.82 28.47 50.42
N GLY A 851 6.58 29.25 49.63
CA GLY A 851 8.00 29.05 49.31
C GLY A 851 9.00 29.75 50.26
N GLY A 852 8.50 30.56 51.24
CA GLY A 852 9.31 31.22 52.28
C GLY A 852 9.24 30.47 53.57
#